data_250720de4c27b2c758ada1e8887b556f
#
_entry.id   250720de4c27b2c758ada1e8887b556f
#
_cell.length_a   1.000
_cell.length_b   1.000
_cell.length_c   1.000
_cell.angle_alpha   90.00
_cell.angle_beta   90.00
_cell.angle_gamma   90.00
#
_symmetry.space_group_name_H-M   'P 1'
#
loop_
_entity.id
_entity.type
_entity.pdbx_description
1 polymer ?
#
loop_
_entity_poly.entity_id
_entity_poly.type
_entity_poly.pdbx_seq_one_letter_code
_entity_poly.pdbx_strand_id
1 'polypeptide(L)'
;MRVVKRSGRIEDMKFDNITNRIKNLTHSLSDKCDSAKVAQQVASSLYDGISVQEIDTLSAEICIGMITSDPDYETLATRIVASNIQKVCPKNFHIAMKKLAKAGVVTDEISQVAGRVKDDIITKRDFDFGYFGLKTLEKSYLQRLDGILMETPQYMFMRVSIGIHGDDIPSVLDTYDKMSQGMFIHATPTLFNAGTPRPQMSSCFLIANKEDSINGIYGTLTECAQISKWAGGIGMHIHDIRGNKSRIKGTNGQSDGIIPMLRVFNATARYVNQAGRRKGSIAVYIEPWHADIMDFLELRLNQGDDEARCRDLFSALWIPDLFMKRVEEAGKWSLFCPDKAPGLSDAVGEEFEALYTRYEEEGRANTTVPAADVWKAILKSQTETGTPYMLYKDACNKKSNQKNLGTIKSSNLCTEIIEYTDKDETAVCNLASIALPKCVDRENKTFDYEKLHEVTKTVTKNLNRVIDRNFYPVETARKSNMRHRPIGLGVQGLADVFILCRHAFDSDEAKEINARIFETMYHAALEASSELAEVQGSYETFEGSPTSQGVFQFDMWDGETKLHYDWDAMRERVKTKGLRNSLLMAPMPTASTAQILGNNECFEPYTTNIYLRRTLAGEFVVVNRHLVDDLKKIGLWSKDMKDLMVKAGGSIQNIADIPDDIKKLYRTVWEIKMKDIIDMAADRGRFID
;
A
#
# COMPACT_ATOMS: atom_id res chain seq x y z
N MET A 1 32.60 30.64 -20.01
CA MET A 1 31.49 29.65 -19.85
C MET A 1 30.23 30.41 -19.51
N ARG A 2 29.12 30.12 -20.20
CA ARG A 2 27.84 30.82 -20.05
C ARG A 2 26.82 29.91 -19.38
N VAL A 3 25.87 30.50 -18.65
CA VAL A 3 24.80 29.77 -17.96
C VAL A 3 23.43 30.32 -18.39
N VAL A 4 22.47 29.42 -18.59
CA VAL A 4 21.08 29.78 -18.91
C VAL A 4 20.28 29.90 -17.61
N LYS A 5 19.78 31.10 -17.33
CA LYS A 5 18.92 31.37 -16.17
C LYS A 5 17.52 30.78 -16.35
N ARG A 6 16.74 30.61 -15.28
CA ARG A 6 15.34 30.16 -15.32
C ARG A 6 14.44 31.06 -16.18
N SER A 7 14.81 32.33 -16.38
CA SER A 7 14.13 33.29 -17.27
C SER A 7 14.48 33.10 -18.76
N GLY A 8 15.37 32.17 -19.11
CA GLY A 8 15.91 32.00 -20.46
C GLY A 8 17.09 32.95 -20.78
N ARG A 9 17.41 33.90 -19.90
CA ARG A 9 18.53 34.85 -20.11
C ARG A 9 19.86 34.09 -19.98
N ILE A 10 20.81 34.38 -20.87
CA ILE A 10 22.15 33.87 -20.86
C ILE A 10 23.09 34.87 -20.19
N GLU A 11 23.88 34.41 -19.23
CA GLU A 11 24.86 35.23 -18.49
C GLU A 11 26.20 34.48 -18.39
N ASP A 12 27.28 35.23 -18.08
CA ASP A 12 28.56 34.64 -17.73
C ASP A 12 28.45 33.89 -16.39
N MET A 13 29.01 32.70 -16.36
CA MET A 13 29.01 31.87 -15.19
C MET A 13 29.92 32.44 -14.09
N LYS A 14 29.35 32.54 -12.88
CA LYS A 14 30.08 32.93 -11.65
C LYS A 14 30.08 31.72 -10.70
N PHE A 15 31.24 31.06 -10.56
CA PHE A 15 31.39 29.87 -9.71
C PHE A 15 31.06 30.12 -8.26
N ASP A 16 31.34 31.34 -7.73
CA ASP A 16 30.98 31.74 -6.38
C ASP A 16 29.47 31.64 -6.11
N ASN A 17 28.63 31.84 -7.14
CA ASN A 17 27.20 31.69 -6.98
C ASN A 17 26.80 30.25 -6.67
N ILE A 18 27.51 29.26 -7.23
CA ILE A 18 27.26 27.83 -6.96
C ILE A 18 27.68 27.52 -5.51
N THR A 19 28.89 27.92 -5.13
CA THR A 19 29.41 27.71 -3.76
C THR A 19 28.52 28.36 -2.71
N ASN A 20 28.14 29.64 -2.90
CA ASN A 20 27.28 30.36 -1.98
C ASN A 20 25.89 29.76 -1.89
N ARG A 21 25.31 29.29 -3.01
CA ARG A 21 24.02 28.62 -3.01
C ARG A 21 24.04 27.33 -2.17
N ILE A 22 25.05 26.48 -2.34
CA ILE A 22 25.21 25.26 -1.58
C ILE A 22 25.44 25.60 -0.10
N LYS A 23 26.37 26.51 0.19
CA LYS A 23 26.67 26.98 1.55
C LYS A 23 25.46 27.49 2.31
N ASN A 24 24.57 28.24 1.66
CA ASN A 24 23.34 28.73 2.28
C ASN A 24 22.35 27.63 2.68
N LEU A 25 22.53 26.41 2.20
CA LEU A 25 21.67 25.26 2.52
C LEU A 25 22.32 24.28 3.53
N THR A 26 23.57 24.55 3.97
CA THR A 26 24.28 23.67 4.94
C THR A 26 24.05 24.05 6.40
N HIS A 27 23.19 25.04 6.70
CA HIS A 27 22.92 25.42 8.08
C HIS A 27 22.45 24.22 8.93
N SER A 28 22.99 24.11 10.15
CA SER A 28 22.71 23.02 11.10
C SER A 28 23.08 21.60 10.63
N LEU A 29 23.88 21.45 9.59
CA LEU A 29 24.48 20.18 9.18
C LEU A 29 25.85 19.96 9.84
N SER A 30 26.32 18.72 9.85
CA SER A 30 27.65 18.34 10.32
C SER A 30 28.76 19.11 9.61
N ASP A 31 29.83 19.47 10.32
CA ASP A 31 31.02 20.10 9.74
C ASP A 31 31.72 19.21 8.69
N LYS A 32 31.41 17.90 8.67
CA LYS A 32 31.86 16.95 7.64
C LYS A 32 31.15 17.14 6.30
N CYS A 33 30.01 17.84 6.28
CA CYS A 33 29.25 18.17 5.07
C CYS A 33 29.86 19.41 4.40
N ASP A 34 30.95 19.22 3.64
CA ASP A 34 31.74 20.27 3.02
C ASP A 34 31.11 20.78 1.72
N SER A 35 30.52 21.98 1.78
CA SER A 35 29.93 22.66 0.63
C SER A 35 30.92 23.05 -0.46
N ALA A 36 32.20 23.31 -0.10
CA ALA A 36 33.25 23.65 -1.08
C ALA A 36 33.62 22.44 -1.92
N LYS A 37 33.73 21.27 -1.28
CA LYS A 37 34.02 20.01 -1.97
C LYS A 37 32.87 19.66 -2.95
N VAL A 38 31.61 19.85 -2.57
CA VAL A 38 30.48 19.66 -3.47
C VAL A 38 30.56 20.64 -4.65
N ALA A 39 30.78 21.93 -4.38
CA ALA A 39 30.88 22.95 -5.43
C ALA A 39 32.03 22.67 -6.41
N GLN A 40 33.17 22.16 -5.93
CA GLN A 40 34.33 21.78 -6.76
C GLN A 40 33.97 20.60 -7.70
N GLN A 41 33.26 19.58 -7.20
CA GLN A 41 32.82 18.46 -8.02
C GLN A 41 31.76 18.90 -9.05
N VAL A 42 30.82 19.78 -8.67
CA VAL A 42 29.89 20.40 -9.61
C VAL A 42 30.67 21.15 -10.71
N ALA A 43 31.62 21.99 -10.34
CA ALA A 43 32.38 22.79 -11.28
C ALA A 43 33.13 21.95 -12.32
N SER A 44 33.61 20.74 -11.94
CA SER A 44 34.32 19.83 -12.86
C SER A 44 33.42 19.21 -13.94
N SER A 45 32.13 19.23 -13.74
CA SER A 45 31.10 18.63 -14.64
C SER A 45 30.30 19.66 -15.46
N LEU A 46 30.65 20.96 -15.38
CA LEU A 46 29.95 22.03 -16.09
C LEU A 46 30.38 22.12 -17.56
N TYR A 47 29.44 22.56 -18.40
CA TYR A 47 29.68 22.85 -19.82
C TYR A 47 29.05 24.19 -20.21
N ASP A 48 29.48 24.77 -21.36
CA ASP A 48 28.96 26.07 -21.84
C ASP A 48 27.48 25.96 -22.22
N GLY A 49 26.66 26.85 -21.69
CA GLY A 49 25.24 26.86 -21.94
C GLY A 49 24.39 25.99 -21.01
N ILE A 50 24.98 25.38 -19.96
CA ILE A 50 24.24 24.61 -18.95
C ILE A 50 23.16 25.49 -18.26
N SER A 51 22.00 24.93 -17.98
CA SER A 51 20.94 25.64 -17.26
C SER A 51 21.17 25.64 -15.74
N VAL A 52 20.67 26.68 -15.06
CA VAL A 52 20.71 26.72 -13.57
C VAL A 52 19.94 25.54 -12.97
N GLN A 53 18.92 25.01 -13.63
CA GLN A 53 18.16 23.85 -13.16
C GLN A 53 18.99 22.58 -13.22
N GLU A 54 19.76 22.38 -14.32
CA GLU A 54 20.69 21.27 -14.44
C GLU A 54 21.82 21.34 -13.40
N ILE A 55 22.35 22.55 -13.10
CA ILE A 55 23.33 22.75 -12.04
C ILE A 55 22.76 22.36 -10.67
N ASP A 56 21.52 22.74 -10.37
CA ASP A 56 20.86 22.34 -9.11
C ASP A 56 20.65 20.82 -9.04
N THR A 57 20.23 20.19 -10.15
CA THR A 57 20.08 18.73 -10.21
C THR A 57 21.42 18.01 -10.01
N LEU A 58 22.46 18.42 -10.73
CA LEU A 58 23.80 17.88 -10.61
C LEU A 58 24.35 18.06 -9.18
N SER A 59 24.11 19.22 -8.56
CA SER A 59 24.54 19.47 -7.18
C SER A 59 23.90 18.51 -6.19
N ALA A 60 22.60 18.21 -6.34
CA ALA A 60 21.89 17.26 -5.49
C ALA A 60 22.38 15.82 -5.71
N GLU A 61 22.64 15.42 -6.96
CA GLU A 61 23.15 14.10 -7.32
C GLU A 61 24.56 13.85 -6.78
N ILE A 62 25.43 14.87 -6.84
CA ILE A 62 26.76 14.80 -6.24
C ILE A 62 26.65 14.64 -4.72
N CYS A 63 25.78 15.39 -4.06
CA CYS A 63 25.54 15.21 -2.61
C CYS A 63 25.09 13.79 -2.28
N ILE A 64 24.16 13.23 -3.04
CA ILE A 64 23.70 11.84 -2.83
C ILE A 64 24.83 10.82 -3.06
N GLY A 65 25.71 11.04 -4.02
CA GLY A 65 26.90 10.22 -4.20
C GLY A 65 27.85 10.24 -2.99
N MET A 66 27.77 11.29 -2.15
CA MET A 66 28.57 11.46 -0.94
C MET A 66 27.88 11.00 0.36
N ILE A 67 26.65 10.49 0.33
CA ILE A 67 25.87 10.05 1.51
C ILE A 67 26.62 9.04 2.38
N THR A 68 27.45 8.21 1.77
CA THR A 68 28.25 7.22 2.48
C THR A 68 29.42 7.82 3.27
N SER A 69 29.81 9.06 2.96
CA SER A 69 30.83 9.81 3.72
C SER A 69 30.21 10.44 4.97
N ASP A 70 29.04 11.04 4.81
CA ASP A 70 28.21 11.54 5.91
C ASP A 70 26.75 11.60 5.47
N PRO A 71 25.78 11.08 6.28
CA PRO A 71 24.34 11.11 5.97
C PRO A 71 23.77 12.53 5.75
N ASP A 72 24.38 13.56 6.30
CA ASP A 72 23.93 14.95 6.13
C ASP A 72 24.02 15.43 4.68
N TYR A 73 24.78 14.74 3.82
CA TYR A 73 24.74 15.00 2.37
C TYR A 73 23.39 14.65 1.75
N GLU A 74 22.62 13.69 2.31
CA GLU A 74 21.23 13.46 1.89
C GLU A 74 20.35 14.66 2.23
N THR A 75 20.50 15.21 3.44
CA THR A 75 19.76 16.40 3.88
C THR A 75 20.08 17.60 2.99
N LEU A 76 21.36 17.80 2.64
CA LEU A 76 21.77 18.85 1.72
C LEU A 76 21.18 18.65 0.32
N ALA A 77 21.24 17.44 -0.22
CA ALA A 77 20.62 17.10 -1.51
C ALA A 77 19.12 17.40 -1.51
N THR A 78 18.42 16.98 -0.45
CA THR A 78 16.99 17.26 -0.28
C THR A 78 16.70 18.76 -0.28
N ARG A 79 17.48 19.53 0.46
CA ARG A 79 17.31 21.00 0.51
C ARG A 79 17.55 21.66 -0.84
N ILE A 80 18.50 21.19 -1.64
CA ILE A 80 18.73 21.67 -3.00
C ILE A 80 17.52 21.39 -3.88
N VAL A 81 17.00 20.15 -3.87
CA VAL A 81 15.81 19.76 -4.65
C VAL A 81 14.58 20.52 -4.22
N ALA A 82 14.27 20.61 -2.90
CA ALA A 82 13.13 21.35 -2.38
C ALA A 82 13.18 22.84 -2.77
N SER A 83 14.35 23.47 -2.61
CA SER A 83 14.56 24.85 -3.03
C SER A 83 14.39 25.04 -4.55
N ASN A 84 14.77 24.03 -5.36
CA ASN A 84 14.58 24.06 -6.81
C ASN A 84 13.08 23.99 -7.16
N ILE A 85 12.34 23.06 -6.56
CA ILE A 85 10.88 22.92 -6.73
C ILE A 85 10.18 24.24 -6.38
N GLN A 86 10.48 24.82 -5.20
CA GLN A 86 9.88 26.09 -4.76
C GLN A 86 10.17 27.26 -5.70
N LYS A 87 11.32 27.27 -6.40
CA LYS A 87 11.65 28.33 -7.37
C LYS A 87 10.95 28.16 -8.71
N VAL A 88 10.58 26.94 -9.07
CA VAL A 88 9.87 26.64 -10.33
C VAL A 88 8.37 26.85 -10.16
N CYS A 89 7.81 26.45 -9.02
CA CYS A 89 6.40 26.60 -8.72
C CYS A 89 5.97 28.07 -8.52
N PRO A 90 4.69 28.39 -8.76
CA PRO A 90 4.14 29.68 -8.39
C PRO A 90 4.37 29.97 -6.90
N LYS A 91 4.72 31.22 -6.57
CA LYS A 91 5.06 31.61 -5.18
C LYS A 91 3.88 31.55 -4.20
N ASN A 92 2.67 31.48 -4.67
CA ASN A 92 1.46 31.47 -3.87
C ASN A 92 0.56 30.32 -4.30
N PHE A 93 0.08 29.57 -3.33
CA PHE A 93 -0.80 28.40 -3.54
C PHE A 93 -2.06 28.76 -4.32
N HIS A 94 -2.73 29.87 -3.95
CA HIS A 94 -3.94 30.30 -4.64
C HIS A 94 -3.68 30.57 -6.14
N ILE A 95 -2.53 31.21 -6.46
CA ILE A 95 -2.15 31.45 -7.86
C ILE A 95 -1.93 30.14 -8.62
N ALA A 96 -1.29 29.16 -7.97
CA ALA A 96 -1.08 27.83 -8.55
C ALA A 96 -2.42 27.15 -8.85
N MET A 97 -3.31 27.08 -7.86
CA MET A 97 -4.63 26.45 -7.99
C MET A 97 -5.52 27.16 -9.01
N LYS A 98 -5.48 28.50 -9.07
CA LYS A 98 -6.22 29.27 -10.07
C LYS A 98 -5.77 28.96 -11.51
N LYS A 99 -4.46 28.79 -11.73
CA LYS A 99 -3.94 28.40 -13.05
C LYS A 99 -4.35 26.98 -13.43
N LEU A 100 -4.24 26.04 -12.46
CA LEU A 100 -4.64 24.64 -12.67
C LEU A 100 -6.16 24.50 -12.91
N ALA A 101 -7.00 25.27 -12.20
CA ALA A 101 -8.45 25.30 -12.41
C ALA A 101 -8.80 25.85 -13.79
N LYS A 102 -8.19 26.97 -14.21
CA LYS A 102 -8.38 27.53 -15.57
C LYS A 102 -8.01 26.54 -16.66
N ALA A 103 -7.03 25.66 -16.42
CA ALA A 103 -6.63 24.62 -17.34
C ALA A 103 -7.46 23.31 -17.22
N GLY A 104 -8.44 23.24 -16.30
CA GLY A 104 -9.27 22.07 -16.06
C GLY A 104 -8.54 20.89 -15.39
N VAL A 105 -7.38 21.14 -14.76
CA VAL A 105 -6.61 20.12 -14.02
C VAL A 105 -7.19 19.89 -12.63
N VAL A 106 -7.61 20.96 -11.94
CA VAL A 106 -8.34 20.90 -10.68
C VAL A 106 -9.70 21.58 -10.81
N THR A 107 -10.60 21.33 -9.86
CA THR A 107 -11.94 21.96 -9.86
C THR A 107 -11.89 23.43 -9.46
N ASP A 108 -12.94 24.20 -9.80
CA ASP A 108 -13.09 25.58 -9.37
C ASP A 108 -13.22 25.70 -7.84
N GLU A 109 -13.81 24.69 -7.18
CA GLU A 109 -13.90 24.60 -5.71
C GLU A 109 -12.50 24.71 -5.08
N ILE A 110 -11.52 23.94 -5.59
CA ILE A 110 -10.12 23.99 -5.11
C ILE A 110 -9.56 25.42 -5.21
N SER A 111 -9.79 26.10 -6.34
CA SER A 111 -9.30 27.46 -6.53
C SER A 111 -9.95 28.46 -5.58
N GLN A 112 -11.26 28.32 -5.29
CA GLN A 112 -12.01 29.19 -4.40
C GLN A 112 -11.54 29.02 -2.94
N VAL A 113 -11.45 27.77 -2.47
CA VAL A 113 -11.01 27.46 -1.10
C VAL A 113 -9.53 27.80 -0.92
N ALA A 114 -8.69 27.62 -1.93
CA ALA A 114 -7.27 27.96 -1.87
C ALA A 114 -6.99 29.44 -1.51
N GLY A 115 -7.90 30.34 -1.85
CA GLY A 115 -7.80 31.75 -1.44
C GLY A 115 -7.97 31.98 0.07
N ARG A 116 -8.72 31.10 0.75
CA ARG A 116 -9.02 31.19 2.19
C ARG A 116 -7.91 30.59 3.05
N VAL A 117 -7.17 29.62 2.55
CA VAL A 117 -6.13 28.87 3.30
C VAL A 117 -4.70 29.12 2.80
N LYS A 118 -4.50 30.14 1.97
CA LYS A 118 -3.20 30.42 1.33
C LYS A 118 -2.08 30.76 2.32
N ASP A 119 -2.44 31.32 3.47
CA ASP A 119 -1.50 31.80 4.50
C ASP A 119 -1.22 30.70 5.56
N ASP A 120 -1.95 29.58 5.52
CA ASP A 120 -1.78 28.45 6.45
C ASP A 120 -0.73 27.43 5.98
N ILE A 121 -0.16 27.62 4.79
CA ILE A 121 0.82 26.69 4.22
C ILE A 121 2.21 26.91 4.80
N ILE A 122 2.78 25.87 5.37
CA ILE A 122 4.10 25.90 6.03
C ILE A 122 5.16 25.36 5.05
N THR A 123 5.61 26.22 4.13
CA THR A 123 6.53 25.84 3.04
C THR A 123 7.89 25.30 3.51
N LYS A 124 8.33 25.59 4.72
CA LYS A 124 9.58 25.02 5.28
C LYS A 124 9.48 23.51 5.46
N ARG A 125 8.28 22.93 5.60
CA ARG A 125 8.10 21.45 5.68
C ARG A 125 8.45 20.72 4.38
N ASP A 126 8.63 21.43 3.25
CA ASP A 126 9.18 20.83 2.04
C ASP A 126 10.62 20.32 2.23
N PHE A 127 11.33 20.81 3.24
CA PHE A 127 12.71 20.42 3.56
C PHE A 127 12.80 19.20 4.51
N ASP A 128 11.67 18.72 5.04
CA ASP A 128 11.63 17.63 6.03
C ASP A 128 11.57 16.23 5.41
N PHE A 129 11.50 16.14 4.08
CA PHE A 129 11.54 14.88 3.35
C PHE A 129 12.96 14.30 3.24
N GLY A 130 13.08 12.99 2.95
CA GLY A 130 14.31 12.42 2.41
C GLY A 130 14.42 12.70 0.89
N TYR A 131 15.62 12.64 0.36
CA TYR A 131 15.90 12.90 -1.06
C TYR A 131 15.03 12.04 -2.00
N PHE A 132 14.99 10.74 -1.76
CA PHE A 132 14.24 9.82 -2.61
C PHE A 132 12.73 10.01 -2.52
N GLY A 133 12.21 10.34 -1.33
CA GLY A 133 10.81 10.70 -1.12
C GLY A 133 10.42 11.94 -1.93
N LEU A 134 11.22 12.98 -1.84
CA LEU A 134 10.99 14.22 -2.57
C LEU A 134 11.10 14.05 -4.09
N LYS A 135 12.08 13.26 -4.56
CA LYS A 135 12.20 12.93 -6.00
C LYS A 135 11.03 12.09 -6.51
N THR A 136 10.51 11.20 -5.67
CA THR A 136 9.30 10.43 -5.99
C THR A 136 8.09 11.35 -6.14
N LEU A 137 7.91 12.31 -5.21
CA LEU A 137 6.85 13.32 -5.31
C LEU A 137 7.01 14.17 -6.57
N GLU A 138 8.19 14.72 -6.83
CA GLU A 138 8.49 15.55 -7.99
C GLU A 138 8.18 14.85 -9.31
N LYS A 139 8.59 13.58 -9.44
CA LYS A 139 8.46 12.80 -10.67
C LYS A 139 7.03 12.39 -10.96
N SER A 140 6.26 12.00 -9.94
CA SER A 140 5.02 11.25 -10.16
C SER A 140 3.77 11.88 -9.55
N TYR A 141 3.87 12.72 -8.51
CA TYR A 141 2.72 13.14 -7.72
C TYR A 141 2.33 14.62 -7.90
N LEU A 142 3.32 15.51 -8.02
CA LEU A 142 3.07 16.94 -8.08
C LEU A 142 2.46 17.33 -9.44
N GLN A 143 1.40 18.13 -9.41
CA GLN A 143 0.69 18.56 -10.60
C GLN A 143 1.56 19.45 -11.50
N ARG A 144 1.41 19.26 -12.80
CA ARG A 144 2.11 20.01 -13.84
C ARG A 144 1.11 20.62 -14.81
N LEU A 145 1.51 21.74 -15.40
CA LEU A 145 0.83 22.36 -16.52
C LEU A 145 1.85 22.55 -17.65
N ASP A 146 1.59 21.95 -18.81
CA ASP A 146 2.51 21.97 -19.97
C ASP A 146 3.96 21.53 -19.61
N GLY A 147 4.08 20.51 -18.74
CA GLY A 147 5.35 19.99 -18.25
C GLY A 147 5.98 20.77 -17.10
N ILE A 148 5.48 21.98 -16.79
CA ILE A 148 6.00 22.83 -15.71
C ILE A 148 5.34 22.46 -14.38
N LEU A 149 6.14 22.30 -13.32
CA LEU A 149 5.66 22.06 -11.97
C LEU A 149 4.82 23.24 -11.47
N MET A 150 3.64 22.92 -10.95
CA MET A 150 2.71 23.88 -10.36
C MET A 150 2.54 23.69 -8.84
N GLU A 151 2.94 22.54 -8.32
CA GLU A 151 2.83 22.19 -6.89
C GLU A 151 4.19 21.95 -6.26
N THR A 152 4.36 22.44 -5.02
CA THR A 152 5.30 21.91 -4.06
C THR A 152 4.64 20.76 -3.29
N PRO A 153 5.37 19.94 -2.51
CA PRO A 153 4.77 18.94 -1.62
C PRO A 153 3.68 19.52 -0.72
N GLN A 154 3.92 20.70 -0.13
CA GLN A 154 2.93 21.36 0.74
C GLN A 154 1.69 21.80 -0.02
N TYR A 155 1.83 22.25 -1.27
CA TYR A 155 0.68 22.59 -2.12
C TYR A 155 -0.15 21.35 -2.45
N MET A 156 0.50 20.23 -2.76
CA MET A 156 -0.17 18.95 -2.98
C MET A 156 -0.97 18.52 -1.74
N PHE A 157 -0.38 18.55 -0.55
CA PHE A 157 -1.07 18.15 0.68
C PHE A 157 -2.27 19.07 0.98
N MET A 158 -2.15 20.38 0.76
CA MET A 158 -3.28 21.29 0.92
C MET A 158 -4.38 21.03 -0.13
N ARG A 159 -4.01 20.80 -1.40
CA ARG A 159 -4.99 20.42 -2.45
C ARG A 159 -5.72 19.15 -2.09
N VAL A 160 -5.00 18.12 -1.62
CA VAL A 160 -5.61 16.85 -1.20
C VAL A 160 -6.58 17.06 -0.05
N SER A 161 -6.20 17.85 0.96
CA SER A 161 -7.06 18.17 2.10
C SER A 161 -8.35 18.89 1.68
N ILE A 162 -8.24 19.87 0.78
CA ILE A 162 -9.42 20.56 0.21
C ILE A 162 -10.24 19.58 -0.63
N GLY A 163 -9.59 18.74 -1.45
CA GLY A 163 -10.28 17.75 -2.29
C GLY A 163 -11.13 16.76 -1.50
N ILE A 164 -10.70 16.44 -0.28
CA ILE A 164 -11.42 15.55 0.64
C ILE A 164 -12.55 16.31 1.37
N HIS A 165 -12.27 17.48 1.93
CA HIS A 165 -13.17 18.18 2.87
C HIS A 165 -13.97 19.33 2.23
N GLY A 166 -13.59 19.78 1.02
CA GLY A 166 -14.25 20.91 0.36
C GLY A 166 -14.03 22.23 1.12
N ASP A 167 -15.11 22.88 1.51
CA ASP A 167 -15.14 24.17 2.21
C ASP A 167 -15.15 24.08 3.76
N ASP A 168 -15.09 22.86 4.30
CA ASP A 168 -14.92 22.63 5.75
C ASP A 168 -13.48 22.94 6.17
N ILE A 169 -13.19 24.22 6.37
CA ILE A 169 -11.84 24.73 6.66
C ILE A 169 -11.19 24.09 7.89
N PRO A 170 -11.90 23.90 9.04
CA PRO A 170 -11.30 23.23 10.19
C PRO A 170 -10.77 21.83 9.85
N SER A 171 -11.55 21.02 9.15
CA SER A 171 -11.14 19.65 8.72
C SER A 171 -10.02 19.70 7.67
N VAL A 172 -10.05 20.67 6.75
CA VAL A 172 -8.97 20.90 5.77
C VAL A 172 -7.65 21.17 6.48
N LEU A 173 -7.64 22.08 7.47
CA LEU A 173 -6.42 22.49 8.17
C LEU A 173 -5.91 21.36 9.09
N ASP A 174 -6.77 20.63 9.79
CA ASP A 174 -6.37 19.50 10.63
C ASP A 174 -5.73 18.40 9.78
N THR A 175 -6.35 18.06 8.64
CA THR A 175 -5.81 17.06 7.70
C THR A 175 -4.49 17.50 7.10
N TYR A 176 -4.40 18.77 6.64
CA TYR A 176 -3.18 19.33 6.11
C TYR A 176 -2.06 19.32 7.14
N ASP A 177 -2.31 19.79 8.34
CA ASP A 177 -1.29 19.91 9.38
C ASP A 177 -0.68 18.55 9.72
N LYS A 178 -1.51 17.53 9.99
CA LYS A 178 -1.05 16.18 10.32
C LYS A 178 -0.34 15.51 9.12
N MET A 179 -0.90 15.61 7.91
CA MET A 179 -0.31 15.01 6.71
C MET A 179 1.01 15.70 6.32
N SER A 180 1.08 17.02 6.42
CA SER A 180 2.28 17.80 6.11
C SER A 180 3.43 17.60 7.10
N GLN A 181 3.13 17.20 8.33
CA GLN A 181 4.11 16.75 9.33
C GLN A 181 4.55 15.30 9.13
N GLY A 182 3.96 14.59 8.17
CA GLY A 182 4.24 13.20 7.88
C GLY A 182 3.72 12.22 8.94
N MET A 183 2.64 12.57 9.67
CA MET A 183 2.03 11.65 10.65
C MET A 183 1.25 10.52 9.96
N PHE A 184 0.68 10.80 8.81
CA PHE A 184 0.03 9.83 7.94
C PHE A 184 0.11 10.29 6.47
N ILE A 185 -0.24 9.39 5.55
CA ILE A 185 -0.37 9.71 4.15
C ILE A 185 -1.50 8.89 3.52
N HIS A 186 -2.27 9.52 2.63
CA HIS A 186 -3.26 8.82 1.83
C HIS A 186 -2.62 7.97 0.73
N ALA A 187 -3.34 6.97 0.26
CA ALA A 187 -2.90 6.13 -0.86
C ALA A 187 -2.68 6.93 -2.15
N THR A 188 -1.85 6.41 -3.01
CA THR A 188 -1.45 7.03 -4.28
C THR A 188 -2.60 7.60 -5.10
N PRO A 189 -3.74 6.90 -5.32
CA PRO A 189 -4.85 7.46 -6.10
C PRO A 189 -5.45 8.72 -5.46
N THR A 190 -5.55 8.77 -4.14
CA THR A 190 -6.04 9.95 -3.42
C THR A 190 -5.09 11.14 -3.61
N LEU A 191 -3.76 10.92 -3.46
CA LEU A 191 -2.77 11.97 -3.66
C LEU A 191 -2.78 12.53 -5.09
N PHE A 192 -2.98 11.66 -6.10
CA PHE A 192 -3.04 12.08 -7.50
C PHE A 192 -4.31 12.85 -7.83
N ASN A 193 -5.47 12.37 -7.38
CA ASN A 193 -6.75 12.71 -7.97
C ASN A 193 -7.64 13.57 -7.08
N ALA A 194 -7.36 13.71 -5.77
CA ALA A 194 -8.15 14.58 -4.91
C ALA A 194 -8.16 16.03 -5.44
N GLY A 195 -9.34 16.58 -5.60
CA GLY A 195 -9.54 17.93 -6.14
C GLY A 195 -9.50 18.05 -7.67
N THR A 196 -9.36 16.94 -8.41
CA THR A 196 -9.50 16.94 -9.89
C THR A 196 -10.97 16.78 -10.28
N PRO A 197 -11.35 17.06 -11.55
CA PRO A 197 -12.74 16.97 -12.00
C PRO A 197 -13.36 15.56 -11.92
N ARG A 198 -12.55 14.52 -11.96
CA ARG A 198 -12.97 13.12 -11.78
C ARG A 198 -12.06 12.44 -10.76
N PRO A 199 -12.28 12.66 -9.47
CA PRO A 199 -11.36 12.25 -8.42
C PRO A 199 -11.53 10.77 -8.11
N GLN A 200 -10.99 9.87 -8.95
CA GLN A 200 -10.89 8.45 -8.63
C GLN A 200 -9.79 8.25 -7.58
N MET A 201 -10.20 8.13 -6.31
CA MET A 201 -9.33 8.09 -5.14
C MET A 201 -9.15 6.68 -4.54
N SER A 202 -9.91 5.69 -5.04
CA SER A 202 -9.87 4.31 -4.54
C SER A 202 -8.68 3.54 -5.12
N SER A 203 -8.06 2.70 -4.30
CA SER A 203 -6.86 1.95 -4.68
C SER A 203 -7.17 0.61 -5.30
N CYS A 204 -8.14 -0.12 -4.75
CA CYS A 204 -8.39 -1.51 -5.07
C CYS A 204 -9.88 -1.79 -5.25
N PHE A 205 -10.15 -2.78 -6.11
CA PHE A 205 -11.49 -3.23 -6.46
C PHE A 205 -11.51 -4.76 -6.44
N LEU A 206 -12.56 -5.33 -5.83
CA LEU A 206 -12.82 -6.76 -5.86
C LEU A 206 -14.03 -7.01 -6.77
N ILE A 207 -13.85 -7.86 -7.77
CA ILE A 207 -14.85 -8.13 -8.80
C ILE A 207 -15.24 -9.62 -8.77
N ALA A 208 -16.53 -9.89 -8.72
CA ALA A 208 -17.08 -11.19 -9.02
C ALA A 208 -17.16 -11.40 -10.53
N ASN A 209 -16.82 -12.58 -11.02
CA ASN A 209 -17.27 -12.94 -12.36
C ASN A 209 -18.80 -13.04 -12.36
N LYS A 210 -19.46 -12.34 -13.31
CA LYS A 210 -20.91 -12.12 -13.25
C LYS A 210 -21.71 -13.42 -13.46
N GLU A 211 -21.26 -14.26 -14.40
CA GLU A 211 -21.94 -15.47 -14.80
C GLU A 211 -20.99 -16.36 -15.62
N ASP A 212 -21.17 -17.67 -15.54
CA ASP A 212 -20.49 -18.66 -16.40
C ASP A 212 -21.09 -18.67 -17.82
N SER A 213 -20.97 -17.54 -18.50
CA SER A 213 -21.42 -17.31 -19.87
C SER A 213 -20.51 -16.31 -20.58
N ILE A 214 -20.56 -16.29 -21.92
CA ILE A 214 -19.78 -15.31 -22.69
C ILE A 214 -20.14 -13.88 -22.29
N ASN A 215 -21.44 -13.59 -22.12
CA ASN A 215 -21.88 -12.26 -21.71
C ASN A 215 -21.39 -11.91 -20.28
N GLY A 216 -21.41 -12.85 -19.35
CA GLY A 216 -20.92 -12.65 -17.98
C GLY A 216 -19.42 -12.43 -17.95
N ILE A 217 -18.65 -13.28 -18.63
CA ILE A 217 -17.18 -13.18 -18.70
C ILE A 217 -16.72 -11.87 -19.36
N TYR A 218 -17.26 -11.52 -20.52
CA TYR A 218 -16.89 -10.28 -21.24
C TYR A 218 -17.46 -9.02 -20.55
N GLY A 219 -18.60 -9.13 -19.86
CA GLY A 219 -19.09 -8.08 -18.98
C GLY A 219 -18.12 -7.76 -17.85
N THR A 220 -17.59 -8.80 -17.19
CA THR A 220 -16.56 -8.68 -16.15
C THR A 220 -15.25 -8.13 -16.73
N LEU A 221 -14.82 -8.59 -17.89
CA LEU A 221 -13.65 -8.06 -18.60
C LEU A 221 -13.77 -6.56 -18.90
N THR A 222 -14.95 -6.11 -19.31
CA THR A 222 -15.24 -4.70 -19.58
C THR A 222 -15.11 -3.86 -18.31
N GLU A 223 -15.64 -4.33 -17.18
CA GLU A 223 -15.47 -3.64 -15.89
C GLU A 223 -14.01 -3.60 -15.46
N CYS A 224 -13.26 -4.70 -15.61
CA CYS A 224 -11.82 -4.72 -15.35
C CYS A 224 -11.08 -3.67 -16.20
N ALA A 225 -11.40 -3.55 -17.48
CA ALA A 225 -10.81 -2.54 -18.37
C ALA A 225 -11.14 -1.11 -17.92
N GLN A 226 -12.39 -0.83 -17.52
CA GLN A 226 -12.79 0.49 -17.02
C GLN A 226 -12.08 0.85 -15.72
N ILE A 227 -11.93 -0.08 -14.80
CA ILE A 227 -11.21 0.13 -13.53
C ILE A 227 -9.71 0.35 -13.80
N SER A 228 -9.08 -0.48 -14.65
CA SER A 228 -7.67 -0.34 -15.03
C SER A 228 -7.36 1.00 -15.68
N LYS A 229 -8.27 1.54 -16.51
CA LYS A 229 -8.16 2.88 -17.11
C LYS A 229 -7.96 3.98 -16.05
N TRP A 230 -8.53 3.79 -14.85
CA TRP A 230 -8.45 4.72 -13.72
C TRP A 230 -7.42 4.30 -12.66
N ALA A 231 -6.47 3.42 -13.02
CA ALA A 231 -5.41 2.92 -12.15
C ALA A 231 -5.87 2.16 -10.90
N GLY A 232 -7.07 1.59 -10.90
CA GLY A 232 -7.52 0.67 -9.87
C GLY A 232 -6.81 -0.67 -9.98
N GLY A 233 -6.30 -1.20 -8.87
CA GLY A 233 -5.86 -2.59 -8.74
C GLY A 233 -7.07 -3.52 -8.63
N ILE A 234 -7.01 -4.72 -9.21
CA ILE A 234 -8.16 -5.61 -9.29
C ILE A 234 -7.84 -6.96 -8.64
N GLY A 235 -8.72 -7.43 -7.75
CA GLY A 235 -8.84 -8.84 -7.38
C GLY A 235 -10.12 -9.41 -7.99
N MET A 236 -10.01 -10.53 -8.69
CA MET A 236 -11.14 -11.17 -9.37
C MET A 236 -11.21 -12.65 -9.01
N HIS A 237 -12.38 -13.17 -8.66
CA HIS A 237 -12.56 -14.61 -8.47
C HIS A 237 -13.28 -15.27 -9.64
N ILE A 238 -12.87 -16.52 -9.91
CA ILE A 238 -13.34 -17.30 -11.05
C ILE A 238 -13.77 -18.74 -10.69
N HIS A 239 -14.05 -18.98 -9.39
CA HIS A 239 -14.37 -20.33 -8.89
C HIS A 239 -15.50 -21.01 -9.64
N ASP A 240 -16.47 -20.22 -10.11
CA ASP A 240 -17.73 -20.70 -10.70
C ASP A 240 -17.69 -20.80 -12.23
N ILE A 241 -16.52 -20.54 -12.86
CA ILE A 241 -16.32 -20.71 -14.30
C ILE A 241 -15.99 -22.19 -14.60
N ARG A 242 -16.74 -22.79 -15.52
CA ARG A 242 -16.55 -24.20 -15.88
C ARG A 242 -15.15 -24.53 -16.38
N GLY A 243 -14.68 -25.72 -16.02
CA GLY A 243 -13.38 -26.23 -16.42
C GLY A 243 -13.33 -26.77 -17.83
N ASN A 244 -12.12 -27.18 -18.23
CA ASN A 244 -11.82 -27.79 -19.51
C ASN A 244 -12.66 -29.10 -19.73
N LYS A 245 -13.09 -29.34 -20.96
CA LYS A 245 -13.92 -30.47 -21.39
C LYS A 245 -15.33 -30.53 -20.78
N SER A 246 -15.77 -29.53 -20.04
CA SER A 246 -17.14 -29.46 -19.58
C SER A 246 -18.10 -29.17 -20.74
N ARG A 247 -19.32 -29.78 -20.69
CA ARG A 247 -20.30 -29.65 -21.76
C ARG A 247 -20.94 -28.26 -21.82
N ILE A 248 -20.97 -27.67 -23.00
CA ILE A 248 -21.69 -26.41 -23.28
C ILE A 248 -23.08 -26.79 -23.83
N LYS A 249 -24.14 -26.59 -23.02
CA LYS A 249 -25.51 -26.98 -23.39
C LYS A 249 -26.00 -26.28 -24.66
N GLY A 250 -25.68 -25.03 -24.87
CA GLY A 250 -26.21 -24.22 -26.00
C GLY A 250 -25.66 -24.61 -27.36
N THR A 251 -24.41 -25.05 -27.44
CA THR A 251 -23.74 -25.47 -28.69
C THR A 251 -23.54 -26.96 -28.81
N ASN A 252 -23.81 -27.74 -27.75
CA ASN A 252 -23.47 -29.14 -27.60
C ASN A 252 -21.96 -29.44 -27.75
N GLY A 253 -21.10 -28.41 -27.60
CA GLY A 253 -19.65 -28.49 -27.61
C GLY A 253 -19.04 -28.70 -26.22
N GLN A 254 -17.74 -28.57 -26.14
CA GLN A 254 -16.97 -28.63 -24.90
C GLN A 254 -16.27 -27.28 -24.65
N SER A 255 -16.09 -26.93 -23.37
CA SER A 255 -15.32 -25.77 -22.93
C SER A 255 -13.81 -26.05 -23.01
N ASP A 256 -13.04 -25.07 -23.41
CA ASP A 256 -11.56 -25.10 -23.35
C ASP A 256 -11.03 -24.72 -21.96
N GLY A 257 -11.92 -24.47 -20.99
CA GLY A 257 -11.57 -24.15 -19.61
C GLY A 257 -11.16 -22.70 -19.36
N ILE A 258 -10.56 -22.47 -18.20
CA ILE A 258 -10.24 -21.12 -17.73
C ILE A 258 -8.96 -20.53 -18.36
N ILE A 259 -8.03 -21.33 -18.86
CA ILE A 259 -6.74 -20.85 -19.34
C ILE A 259 -6.88 -19.94 -20.56
N PRO A 260 -7.58 -20.33 -21.65
CA PRO A 260 -7.81 -19.45 -22.79
C PRO A 260 -8.58 -18.16 -22.42
N MET A 261 -9.55 -18.26 -21.50
CA MET A 261 -10.25 -17.10 -20.95
C MET A 261 -9.27 -16.14 -20.28
N LEU A 262 -8.40 -16.63 -19.40
CA LEU A 262 -7.44 -15.79 -18.66
C LEU A 262 -6.41 -15.12 -19.59
N ARG A 263 -6.09 -15.69 -20.74
CA ARG A 263 -5.24 -15.03 -21.74
C ARG A 263 -5.86 -13.75 -22.27
N VAL A 264 -7.18 -13.70 -22.42
CA VAL A 264 -7.89 -12.47 -22.83
C VAL A 264 -7.76 -11.40 -21.72
N PHE A 265 -7.94 -11.79 -20.45
CA PHE A 265 -7.72 -10.87 -19.31
C PHE A 265 -6.27 -10.41 -19.23
N ASN A 266 -5.30 -11.30 -19.47
CA ASN A 266 -3.87 -10.98 -19.51
C ASN A 266 -3.56 -9.93 -20.60
N ALA A 267 -4.07 -10.11 -21.80
CA ALA A 267 -3.90 -9.16 -22.90
C ALA A 267 -4.56 -7.81 -22.56
N THR A 268 -5.73 -7.80 -21.93
CA THR A 268 -6.43 -6.59 -21.51
C THR A 268 -5.65 -5.85 -20.42
N ALA A 269 -5.10 -6.54 -19.43
CA ALA A 269 -4.26 -5.93 -18.39
C ALA A 269 -3.01 -5.24 -18.97
N ARG A 270 -2.42 -5.82 -20.03
CA ARG A 270 -1.29 -5.19 -20.75
C ARG A 270 -1.70 -3.98 -21.56
N TYR A 271 -2.86 -4.03 -22.22
CA TYR A 271 -3.34 -2.99 -23.12
C TYR A 271 -3.89 -1.78 -22.36
N VAL A 272 -4.74 -2.01 -21.35
CA VAL A 272 -5.40 -0.92 -20.63
C VAL A 272 -4.54 -0.50 -19.43
N ASN A 273 -3.80 0.58 -19.59
CA ASN A 273 -3.02 1.18 -18.52
C ASN A 273 -3.29 2.69 -18.42
N GLN A 274 -2.99 3.27 -17.28
CA GLN A 274 -3.16 4.71 -17.06
C GLN A 274 -1.99 5.48 -17.65
N ALA A 275 -1.98 5.68 -18.97
CA ALA A 275 -1.05 6.59 -19.68
C ALA A 275 0.41 6.52 -19.20
N GLY A 276 0.91 5.30 -18.91
CA GLY A 276 2.28 5.07 -18.44
C GLY A 276 2.53 5.36 -16.95
N ARG A 277 1.55 5.87 -16.19
CA ARG A 277 1.70 6.11 -14.74
C ARG A 277 1.64 4.81 -13.93
N ARG A 278 0.74 3.89 -14.28
CA ARG A 278 0.59 2.58 -13.64
C ARG A 278 0.11 1.56 -14.67
N LYS A 279 0.74 0.36 -14.71
CA LYS A 279 0.24 -0.75 -15.54
C LYS A 279 -1.03 -1.32 -14.93
N GLY A 280 -1.93 -1.85 -15.76
CA GLY A 280 -3.07 -2.63 -15.30
C GLY A 280 -2.57 -3.88 -14.56
N SER A 281 -3.15 -4.18 -13.40
CA SER A 281 -2.74 -5.32 -12.57
C SER A 281 -3.98 -6.01 -12.04
N ILE A 282 -4.06 -7.33 -12.27
CA ILE A 282 -5.20 -8.17 -11.89
C ILE A 282 -4.66 -9.40 -11.16
N ALA A 283 -5.15 -9.64 -9.93
CA ALA A 283 -5.00 -10.89 -9.24
C ALA A 283 -6.25 -11.77 -9.46
N VAL A 284 -6.03 -13.02 -9.84
CA VAL A 284 -7.10 -13.97 -10.12
C VAL A 284 -7.13 -15.01 -9.01
N TYR A 285 -8.28 -15.13 -8.36
CA TYR A 285 -8.52 -16.03 -7.24
C TYR A 285 -9.29 -17.26 -7.67
N ILE A 286 -8.81 -18.42 -7.26
CA ILE A 286 -9.46 -19.71 -7.49
C ILE A 286 -9.37 -20.60 -6.25
N GLU A 287 -10.37 -21.43 -6.02
CA GLU A 287 -10.31 -22.45 -4.98
C GLU A 287 -9.61 -23.72 -5.49
N PRO A 288 -8.84 -24.44 -4.65
CA PRO A 288 -8.01 -25.59 -5.09
C PRO A 288 -8.81 -26.82 -5.52
N TRP A 289 -10.11 -26.86 -5.33
CA TRP A 289 -10.98 -27.93 -5.81
C TRP A 289 -11.39 -27.81 -7.28
N HIS A 290 -11.08 -26.68 -7.95
CA HIS A 290 -11.45 -26.47 -9.35
C HIS A 290 -10.76 -27.45 -10.29
N ALA A 291 -11.48 -27.93 -11.30
CA ALA A 291 -10.99 -28.95 -12.25
C ALA A 291 -9.66 -28.55 -12.94
N ASP A 292 -9.49 -27.27 -13.25
CA ASP A 292 -8.32 -26.77 -13.98
C ASP A 292 -7.20 -26.24 -13.05
N ILE A 293 -7.22 -26.59 -11.76
CA ILE A 293 -6.27 -26.03 -10.78
C ILE A 293 -4.80 -26.29 -11.14
N MET A 294 -4.48 -27.45 -11.68
CA MET A 294 -3.10 -27.80 -12.01
C MET A 294 -2.55 -26.91 -13.13
N ASP A 295 -3.35 -26.67 -14.17
CA ASP A 295 -3.00 -25.75 -15.27
C ASP A 295 -2.92 -24.29 -14.78
N PHE A 296 -3.82 -23.90 -13.85
CA PHE A 296 -3.79 -22.57 -13.23
C PHE A 296 -2.50 -22.31 -12.44
N LEU A 297 -1.97 -23.31 -11.74
CA LEU A 297 -0.71 -23.19 -10.99
C LEU A 297 0.50 -23.00 -11.90
N GLU A 298 0.40 -23.32 -13.18
CA GLU A 298 1.46 -23.16 -14.18
C GLU A 298 1.42 -21.83 -14.96
N LEU A 299 0.40 -20.98 -14.74
CA LEU A 299 0.16 -19.76 -15.53
C LEU A 299 1.36 -18.84 -15.67
N ARG A 300 2.22 -18.77 -14.67
CA ARG A 300 3.35 -17.84 -14.62
C ARG A 300 4.72 -18.47 -14.81
N LEU A 301 4.80 -19.78 -15.02
CA LEU A 301 6.08 -20.45 -15.26
C LEU A 301 6.83 -19.82 -16.44
N ASN A 302 8.17 -19.75 -16.32
CA ASN A 302 9.03 -19.15 -17.35
C ASN A 302 9.23 -20.03 -18.58
N GLN A 303 8.90 -21.31 -18.47
CA GLN A 303 9.09 -22.33 -19.51
C GLN A 303 7.76 -23.01 -19.85
N GLY A 304 7.77 -23.79 -20.94
CA GLY A 304 6.60 -24.48 -21.46
C GLY A 304 5.91 -23.69 -22.58
N ASP A 305 4.72 -24.11 -22.95
CA ASP A 305 3.92 -23.51 -24.03
C ASP A 305 3.41 -22.12 -23.61
N ASP A 306 3.78 -21.10 -24.38
CA ASP A 306 3.36 -19.72 -24.14
C ASP A 306 1.83 -19.53 -24.28
N GLU A 307 1.15 -20.39 -25.03
CA GLU A 307 -0.31 -20.42 -25.15
C GLU A 307 -1.00 -20.79 -23.82
N ALA A 308 -0.28 -21.49 -22.93
CA ALA A 308 -0.75 -21.82 -21.59
C ALA A 308 -0.28 -20.84 -20.49
N ARG A 309 0.25 -19.67 -20.87
CA ARG A 309 0.84 -18.70 -19.90
C ARG A 309 0.08 -17.38 -19.86
N CYS A 310 -0.03 -16.82 -18.64
CA CYS A 310 -0.63 -15.51 -18.36
C CYS A 310 0.26 -14.75 -17.34
N ARG A 311 1.48 -14.41 -17.77
CA ARG A 311 2.52 -13.89 -16.87
C ARG A 311 2.27 -12.49 -16.31
N ASP A 312 1.36 -11.71 -16.91
CA ASP A 312 0.98 -10.38 -16.44
C ASP A 312 -0.16 -10.41 -15.40
N LEU A 313 -0.83 -11.57 -15.22
CA LEU A 313 -1.79 -11.79 -14.16
C LEU A 313 -1.08 -12.34 -12.92
N PHE A 314 -1.60 -12.01 -11.73
CA PHE A 314 -1.17 -12.62 -10.48
C PHE A 314 -2.14 -13.75 -10.11
N SER A 315 -1.62 -14.92 -9.84
CA SER A 315 -2.44 -16.05 -9.39
C SER A 315 -2.58 -16.05 -7.86
N ALA A 316 -3.77 -16.39 -7.37
CA ALA A 316 -4.09 -16.44 -5.95
C ALA A 316 -5.00 -17.64 -5.65
N LEU A 317 -4.81 -18.28 -4.50
CA LEU A 317 -5.64 -19.36 -4.02
C LEU A 317 -6.53 -18.89 -2.87
N TRP A 318 -7.79 -19.32 -2.91
CA TRP A 318 -8.79 -19.15 -1.87
C TRP A 318 -9.07 -20.51 -1.25
N ILE A 319 -8.40 -20.81 -0.12
CA ILE A 319 -8.17 -22.17 0.36
C ILE A 319 -9.15 -22.51 1.48
N PRO A 320 -10.03 -23.54 1.30
CA PRO A 320 -10.82 -24.07 2.40
C PRO A 320 -9.96 -24.90 3.35
N ASP A 321 -10.30 -24.88 4.65
CA ASP A 321 -9.57 -25.61 5.70
C ASP A 321 -9.48 -27.10 5.42
N LEU A 322 -10.51 -27.68 4.82
CA LEU A 322 -10.54 -29.11 4.43
C LEU A 322 -9.36 -29.48 3.52
N PHE A 323 -8.93 -28.59 2.60
CA PHE A 323 -7.77 -28.88 1.76
C PHE A 323 -6.49 -29.05 2.59
N MET A 324 -6.25 -28.14 3.54
CA MET A 324 -5.08 -28.20 4.41
C MET A 324 -5.11 -29.43 5.32
N LYS A 325 -6.28 -29.77 5.86
CA LYS A 325 -6.50 -30.99 6.65
C LYS A 325 -6.14 -32.24 5.84
N ARG A 326 -6.59 -32.32 4.60
CA ARG A 326 -6.28 -33.47 3.74
C ARG A 326 -4.81 -33.52 3.29
N VAL A 327 -4.14 -32.35 3.17
CA VAL A 327 -2.68 -32.32 2.94
C VAL A 327 -1.94 -32.88 4.15
N GLU A 328 -2.31 -32.48 5.36
CA GLU A 328 -1.70 -32.97 6.61
C GLU A 328 -1.92 -34.48 6.82
N GLU A 329 -3.12 -34.98 6.55
CA GLU A 329 -3.50 -36.39 6.67
C GLU A 329 -3.01 -37.26 5.49
N ALA A 330 -2.29 -36.70 4.52
CA ALA A 330 -1.88 -37.37 3.27
C ALA A 330 -3.07 -38.00 2.51
N GLY A 331 -4.23 -37.33 2.58
CA GLY A 331 -5.49 -37.77 1.98
C GLY A 331 -5.59 -37.50 0.48
N LYS A 332 -6.74 -37.87 -0.08
CA LYS A 332 -7.09 -37.62 -1.48
C LYS A 332 -7.81 -36.25 -1.58
N TRP A 333 -7.67 -35.64 -2.74
CA TRP A 333 -8.34 -34.39 -3.08
C TRP A 333 -9.05 -34.52 -4.43
N SER A 334 -10.34 -34.24 -4.44
CA SER A 334 -11.18 -34.36 -5.63
C SER A 334 -11.32 -33.03 -6.33
N LEU A 335 -11.13 -33.03 -7.64
CA LEU A 335 -11.24 -31.85 -8.48
C LEU A 335 -12.60 -31.86 -9.19
N PHE A 336 -13.33 -30.74 -9.08
CA PHE A 336 -14.67 -30.63 -9.62
C PHE A 336 -14.75 -29.51 -10.67
N CYS A 337 -15.55 -29.74 -11.71
CA CYS A 337 -16.06 -28.67 -12.52
C CYS A 337 -17.23 -27.98 -11.77
N PRO A 338 -17.29 -26.65 -11.70
CA PRO A 338 -18.33 -25.96 -10.95
C PRO A 338 -19.76 -26.30 -11.36
N ASP A 339 -20.00 -26.62 -12.63
CA ASP A 339 -21.30 -27.05 -13.15
C ASP A 339 -21.81 -28.36 -12.55
N LYS A 340 -20.89 -29.22 -12.05
CA LYS A 340 -21.22 -30.50 -11.37
C LYS A 340 -21.24 -30.36 -9.84
N ALA A 341 -20.66 -29.30 -9.31
CA ALA A 341 -20.51 -29.07 -7.88
C ALA A 341 -21.06 -27.69 -7.46
N PRO A 342 -22.33 -27.39 -7.75
CA PRO A 342 -22.93 -26.09 -7.45
C PRO A 342 -22.89 -25.78 -5.95
N GLY A 343 -22.62 -24.51 -5.60
CA GLY A 343 -22.63 -24.03 -4.22
C GLY A 343 -21.32 -24.26 -3.43
N LEU A 344 -20.32 -24.97 -3.96
CA LEU A 344 -19.06 -25.14 -3.25
C LEU A 344 -18.36 -23.82 -2.95
N SER A 345 -18.42 -22.85 -3.86
CA SER A 345 -17.83 -21.53 -3.64
C SER A 345 -18.57 -20.72 -2.60
N ASP A 346 -19.86 -21.01 -2.37
CA ASP A 346 -20.73 -20.31 -1.40
C ASP A 346 -20.63 -20.90 0.02
N ALA A 347 -20.32 -22.18 0.14
CA ALA A 347 -20.22 -22.88 1.41
C ALA A 347 -18.87 -22.62 2.11
N VAL A 348 -18.88 -22.56 3.44
CA VAL A 348 -17.68 -22.32 4.27
C VAL A 348 -17.66 -23.27 5.48
N GLY A 349 -16.48 -23.59 6.00
CA GLY A 349 -16.29 -24.41 7.20
C GLY A 349 -16.95 -25.80 7.09
N GLU A 350 -17.70 -26.18 8.10
CA GLU A 350 -18.39 -27.48 8.16
C GLU A 350 -19.40 -27.68 7.02
N GLU A 351 -20.07 -26.62 6.59
CA GLU A 351 -21.00 -26.68 5.45
C GLU A 351 -20.26 -27.03 4.15
N PHE A 352 -19.10 -26.41 3.94
CA PHE A 352 -18.23 -26.76 2.79
C PHE A 352 -17.78 -28.21 2.87
N GLU A 353 -17.29 -28.67 4.03
CA GLU A 353 -16.81 -30.04 4.23
C GLU A 353 -17.92 -31.06 3.93
N ALA A 354 -19.13 -30.84 4.46
CA ALA A 354 -20.29 -31.69 4.25
C ALA A 354 -20.69 -31.74 2.76
N LEU A 355 -20.74 -30.59 2.08
CA LEU A 355 -21.13 -30.48 0.67
C LEU A 355 -20.09 -31.13 -0.24
N TYR A 356 -18.82 -30.86 0.02
CA TYR A 356 -17.69 -31.43 -0.72
C TYR A 356 -17.64 -32.97 -0.63
N THR A 357 -17.74 -33.52 0.58
CA THR A 357 -17.73 -34.95 0.83
C THR A 357 -18.93 -35.64 0.15
N ARG A 358 -20.12 -35.04 0.24
CA ARG A 358 -21.30 -35.51 -0.46
C ARG A 358 -21.07 -35.62 -1.97
N TYR A 359 -20.46 -34.63 -2.59
CA TYR A 359 -20.15 -34.64 -4.01
C TYR A 359 -19.10 -35.68 -4.39
N GLU A 360 -18.16 -35.99 -3.50
CA GLU A 360 -17.23 -37.10 -3.66
C GLU A 360 -17.98 -38.46 -3.65
N GLU A 361 -18.86 -38.67 -2.68
CA GLU A 361 -19.68 -39.89 -2.55
C GLU A 361 -20.64 -40.10 -3.74
N GLU A 362 -21.19 -38.99 -4.25
CA GLU A 362 -22.03 -39.00 -5.45
C GLU A 362 -21.24 -39.21 -6.76
N GLY A 363 -19.92 -39.30 -6.71
CA GLY A 363 -19.05 -39.53 -7.88
C GLY A 363 -19.02 -38.37 -8.87
N ARG A 364 -19.23 -37.11 -8.41
CA ARG A 364 -19.26 -35.92 -9.28
C ARG A 364 -17.88 -35.41 -9.65
N ALA A 365 -16.82 -35.91 -9.03
CA ALA A 365 -15.45 -35.47 -9.30
C ALA A 365 -15.03 -35.72 -10.76
N ASN A 366 -14.37 -34.77 -11.36
CA ASN A 366 -13.73 -34.95 -12.67
C ASN A 366 -12.49 -35.82 -12.52
N THR A 367 -11.72 -35.61 -11.46
CA THR A 367 -10.48 -36.34 -11.15
C THR A 367 -10.26 -36.32 -9.66
N THR A 368 -9.64 -37.34 -9.09
CA THR A 368 -9.22 -37.39 -7.71
C THR A 368 -7.71 -37.67 -7.68
N VAL A 369 -6.98 -36.84 -6.96
CA VAL A 369 -5.52 -36.88 -6.85
C VAL A 369 -5.09 -36.89 -5.37
N PRO A 370 -3.86 -37.29 -5.04
CA PRO A 370 -3.32 -37.04 -3.69
C PRO A 370 -3.29 -35.54 -3.39
N ALA A 371 -3.80 -35.10 -2.24
CA ALA A 371 -3.75 -33.69 -1.83
C ALA A 371 -2.30 -33.16 -1.81
N ALA A 372 -1.35 -34.02 -1.44
CA ALA A 372 0.08 -33.70 -1.46
C ALA A 372 0.62 -33.32 -2.86
N ASP A 373 0.02 -33.82 -3.95
CA ASP A 373 0.48 -33.49 -5.29
C ASP A 373 0.06 -32.07 -5.70
N VAL A 374 -1.16 -31.65 -5.33
CA VAL A 374 -1.60 -30.26 -5.49
C VAL A 374 -0.73 -29.34 -4.63
N TRP A 375 -0.45 -29.72 -3.39
CA TRP A 375 0.43 -28.96 -2.49
C TRP A 375 1.84 -28.78 -3.05
N LYS A 376 2.44 -29.84 -3.60
CA LYS A 376 3.75 -29.76 -4.27
C LYS A 376 3.73 -28.85 -5.48
N ALA A 377 2.65 -28.87 -6.27
CA ALA A 377 2.49 -27.98 -7.43
C ALA A 377 2.39 -26.49 -6.97
N ILE A 378 1.69 -26.21 -5.87
CA ILE A 378 1.64 -24.88 -5.26
C ILE A 378 3.05 -24.41 -4.85
N LEU A 379 3.78 -25.23 -4.08
CA LEU A 379 5.13 -24.90 -3.62
C LEU A 379 6.10 -24.69 -4.77
N LYS A 380 6.01 -25.53 -5.82
CA LYS A 380 6.80 -25.37 -7.05
C LYS A 380 6.53 -24.02 -7.71
N SER A 381 5.26 -23.69 -7.91
CA SER A 381 4.86 -22.39 -8.51
C SER A 381 5.37 -21.22 -7.68
N GLN A 382 5.24 -21.26 -6.36
CA GLN A 382 5.73 -20.21 -5.46
C GLN A 382 7.26 -20.05 -5.53
N THR A 383 7.99 -21.16 -5.56
CA THR A 383 9.46 -21.13 -5.63
C THR A 383 9.95 -20.53 -6.97
N GLU A 384 9.29 -20.85 -8.07
CA GLU A 384 9.70 -20.40 -9.40
C GLU A 384 9.18 -19.01 -9.76
N THR A 385 8.02 -18.59 -9.24
CA THR A 385 7.32 -17.38 -9.72
C THR A 385 6.92 -16.38 -8.62
N GLY A 386 7.01 -16.75 -7.34
CA GLY A 386 6.51 -15.94 -6.21
C GLY A 386 4.99 -15.96 -6.05
N THR A 387 4.27 -16.74 -6.85
CA THR A 387 2.80 -16.92 -6.80
C THR A 387 2.45 -18.42 -6.87
N PRO A 388 1.25 -18.84 -6.47
CA PRO A 388 0.06 -18.08 -6.08
C PRO A 388 0.16 -17.45 -4.68
N TYR A 389 -0.63 -16.41 -4.43
CA TYR A 389 -0.92 -15.94 -3.08
C TYR A 389 -1.73 -17.01 -2.34
N MET A 390 -1.57 -17.11 -1.02
CA MET A 390 -2.23 -18.11 -0.20
C MET A 390 -3.16 -17.42 0.80
N LEU A 391 -4.47 -17.51 0.60
CA LEU A 391 -5.48 -16.97 1.51
C LEU A 391 -6.44 -18.08 1.95
N TYR A 392 -6.91 -17.98 3.20
CA TYR A 392 -7.69 -19.03 3.85
C TYR A 392 -9.16 -18.63 3.94
N LYS A 393 -9.99 -19.29 3.10
CA LYS A 393 -11.41 -19.01 2.90
C LYS A 393 -12.20 -19.00 4.22
N ASP A 394 -12.05 -20.04 5.02
CA ASP A 394 -12.89 -20.24 6.20
C ASP A 394 -12.54 -19.24 7.30
N ALA A 395 -11.25 -18.99 7.55
CA ALA A 395 -10.79 -17.98 8.50
C ALA A 395 -11.24 -16.57 8.10
N CYS A 396 -11.13 -16.20 6.82
CA CYS A 396 -11.58 -14.90 6.31
C CYS A 396 -13.09 -14.71 6.50
N ASN A 397 -13.89 -15.73 6.18
CA ASN A 397 -15.35 -15.65 6.34
C ASN A 397 -15.79 -15.68 7.82
N LYS A 398 -15.13 -16.50 8.67
CA LYS A 398 -15.40 -16.55 10.11
C LYS A 398 -15.26 -15.18 10.76
N LYS A 399 -14.27 -14.40 10.36
CA LYS A 399 -13.87 -13.14 10.97
C LYS A 399 -14.47 -11.90 10.30
N SER A 400 -15.17 -12.03 9.19
CA SER A 400 -15.69 -10.87 8.46
C SER A 400 -16.84 -10.18 9.17
N ASN A 401 -16.76 -8.83 9.30
CA ASN A 401 -17.88 -8.01 9.73
C ASN A 401 -18.98 -7.89 8.66
N GLN A 402 -18.73 -8.33 7.42
CA GLN A 402 -19.69 -8.35 6.32
C GLN A 402 -20.31 -9.73 6.06
N LYS A 403 -20.12 -10.72 6.94
CA LYS A 403 -20.67 -12.08 6.76
C LYS A 403 -22.18 -12.16 6.73
N ASN A 404 -22.90 -11.13 7.20
CA ASN A 404 -24.34 -10.98 7.05
C ASN A 404 -24.79 -10.72 5.59
N LEU A 405 -23.89 -10.35 4.70
CA LEU A 405 -24.18 -10.10 3.28
C LEU A 405 -24.11 -11.38 2.45
N GLY A 406 -23.24 -12.30 2.82
CA GLY A 406 -22.98 -13.55 2.10
C GLY A 406 -21.54 -14.00 2.23
N THR A 407 -21.14 -15.01 1.45
CA THR A 407 -19.79 -15.56 1.47
C THR A 407 -18.82 -14.67 0.72
N ILE A 408 -17.69 -14.34 1.36
CA ILE A 408 -16.58 -13.66 0.72
C ILE A 408 -15.75 -14.68 -0.06
N LYS A 409 -15.46 -14.38 -1.32
CA LYS A 409 -14.89 -15.34 -2.28
C LYS A 409 -13.49 -14.97 -2.76
N SER A 410 -12.98 -13.80 -2.40
CA SER A 410 -11.64 -13.35 -2.80
C SER A 410 -11.14 -12.19 -1.95
N SER A 411 -9.92 -11.77 -2.23
CA SER A 411 -9.32 -10.52 -1.77
C SER A 411 -8.99 -9.62 -2.98
N ASN A 412 -8.33 -8.50 -2.73
CA ASN A 412 -7.88 -7.56 -3.75
C ASN A 412 -6.52 -7.97 -4.37
N LEU A 413 -5.90 -7.06 -5.12
CA LEU A 413 -4.59 -7.27 -5.77
C LEU A 413 -3.46 -7.56 -4.79
N CYS A 414 -3.45 -6.89 -3.63
CA CYS A 414 -2.37 -6.94 -2.64
C CYS A 414 -2.72 -7.71 -1.36
N THR A 415 -3.89 -8.36 -1.31
CA THR A 415 -4.37 -9.27 -0.26
C THR A 415 -4.75 -8.65 1.09
N GLU A 416 -4.75 -7.31 1.22
CA GLU A 416 -5.13 -6.63 2.46
C GLU A 416 -6.64 -6.43 2.66
N ILE A 417 -7.47 -6.70 1.66
CA ILE A 417 -8.92 -6.45 1.69
C ILE A 417 -9.69 -7.76 1.71
N ILE A 418 -10.53 -7.94 2.70
CA ILE A 418 -11.50 -9.05 2.81
C ILE A 418 -12.89 -8.43 2.84
N GLU A 419 -13.51 -8.31 1.67
CA GLU A 419 -14.74 -7.56 1.47
C GLU A 419 -15.72 -8.32 0.57
N TYR A 420 -17.01 -8.23 0.89
CA TYR A 420 -18.08 -8.87 0.11
C TYR A 420 -18.19 -8.28 -1.29
N THR A 421 -18.31 -9.14 -2.28
CA THR A 421 -18.58 -8.79 -3.68
C THR A 421 -19.44 -9.84 -4.34
N ASP A 422 -20.30 -9.41 -5.26
CA ASP A 422 -21.12 -10.27 -6.08
C ASP A 422 -21.27 -9.72 -7.51
N LYS A 423 -22.16 -10.31 -8.32
CA LYS A 423 -22.38 -9.88 -9.72
C LYS A 423 -22.90 -8.44 -9.86
N ASP A 424 -23.50 -7.86 -8.83
CA ASP A 424 -24.14 -6.56 -8.80
C ASP A 424 -23.39 -5.54 -7.91
N GLU A 425 -22.41 -6.00 -7.14
CA GLU A 425 -21.61 -5.18 -6.22
C GLU A 425 -20.12 -5.48 -6.37
N THR A 426 -19.36 -4.47 -6.77
CA THR A 426 -17.89 -4.51 -6.81
C THR A 426 -17.36 -3.84 -5.54
N ALA A 427 -16.65 -4.60 -4.72
CA ALA A 427 -16.06 -4.07 -3.49
C ALA A 427 -14.97 -3.04 -3.80
N VAL A 428 -14.85 -2.02 -2.95
CA VAL A 428 -13.95 -0.88 -3.17
C VAL A 428 -13.24 -0.52 -1.89
N CYS A 429 -11.94 -0.32 -1.95
CA CYS A 429 -11.16 0.10 -0.80
C CYS A 429 -10.53 1.48 -0.95
N ASN A 430 -10.70 2.31 0.08
CA ASN A 430 -10.10 3.62 0.25
C ASN A 430 -9.06 3.54 1.37
N LEU A 431 -7.80 3.84 1.06
CA LEU A 431 -6.66 3.52 1.90
C LEU A 431 -5.88 4.74 2.38
N ALA A 432 -5.37 4.65 3.60
CA ALA A 432 -4.36 5.56 4.15
C ALA A 432 -3.47 4.80 5.14
N SER A 433 -2.21 5.24 5.29
CA SER A 433 -1.27 4.62 6.24
C SER A 433 -0.72 5.63 7.24
N ILE A 434 -0.68 5.24 8.51
CA ILE A 434 -0.14 6.02 9.61
C ILE A 434 1.36 5.77 9.75
N ALA A 435 2.15 6.83 9.83
CA ALA A 435 3.60 6.76 10.01
C ALA A 435 3.93 6.58 11.49
N LEU A 436 3.97 5.33 11.93
CA LEU A 436 4.18 4.97 13.33
C LEU A 436 5.41 5.60 14.00
N PRO A 437 6.57 5.81 13.31
CA PRO A 437 7.73 6.46 13.91
C PRO A 437 7.48 7.88 14.42
N LYS A 438 6.43 8.55 13.95
CA LYS A 438 6.02 9.89 14.43
C LYS A 438 5.33 9.86 15.80
N CYS A 439 4.93 8.69 16.25
CA CYS A 439 4.36 8.46 17.59
C CYS A 439 5.40 7.95 18.60
N VAL A 440 6.69 7.90 18.25
CA VAL A 440 7.74 7.48 19.18
C VAL A 440 8.32 8.70 19.90
N ASP A 441 8.31 8.67 21.23
CA ASP A 441 9.12 9.54 22.07
C ASP A 441 10.58 9.03 22.06
N ARG A 442 11.43 9.75 21.30
CA ARG A 442 12.83 9.35 21.10
C ARG A 442 13.71 9.52 22.33
N GLU A 443 13.33 10.41 23.25
CA GLU A 443 14.07 10.65 24.49
C GLU A 443 13.82 9.52 25.49
N ASN A 444 12.56 9.20 25.71
CA ASN A 444 12.14 8.14 26.63
C ASN A 444 12.12 6.74 25.98
N LYS A 445 12.27 6.64 24.64
CA LYS A 445 12.21 5.39 23.85
C LYS A 445 10.90 4.64 24.06
N THR A 446 9.80 5.37 24.14
CA THR A 446 8.44 4.84 24.35
C THR A 446 7.53 5.20 23.20
N PHE A 447 6.46 4.44 23.04
CA PHE A 447 5.46 4.70 22.01
C PHE A 447 4.26 5.47 22.59
N ASP A 448 3.85 6.53 21.91
CA ASP A 448 2.73 7.40 22.28
C ASP A 448 1.42 6.90 21.65
N TYR A 449 0.67 6.12 22.41
CA TYR A 449 -0.61 5.55 21.99
C TYR A 449 -1.73 6.59 21.91
N GLU A 450 -1.68 7.68 22.71
CA GLU A 450 -2.69 8.74 22.67
C GLU A 450 -2.60 9.50 21.36
N LYS A 451 -1.38 9.84 20.95
CA LYS A 451 -1.12 10.46 19.65
C LYS A 451 -1.55 9.56 18.48
N LEU A 452 -1.25 8.27 18.56
CA LEU A 452 -1.71 7.30 17.56
C LEU A 452 -3.23 7.29 17.47
N HIS A 453 -3.92 7.27 18.61
CA HIS A 453 -5.39 7.27 18.70
C HIS A 453 -5.98 8.52 18.02
N GLU A 454 -5.45 9.72 18.34
CA GLU A 454 -5.89 10.98 17.73
C GLU A 454 -5.71 10.99 16.20
N VAL A 455 -4.52 10.62 15.72
CA VAL A 455 -4.23 10.58 14.28
C VAL A 455 -5.15 9.58 13.58
N THR A 456 -5.41 8.42 14.17
CA THR A 456 -6.30 7.40 13.61
C THR A 456 -7.72 7.93 13.46
N LYS A 457 -8.25 8.67 14.43
CA LYS A 457 -9.59 9.31 14.33
C LYS A 457 -9.66 10.28 13.16
N THR A 458 -8.64 11.13 12.97
CA THR A 458 -8.58 12.05 11.82
C THR A 458 -8.59 11.28 10.50
N VAL A 459 -7.76 10.24 10.37
CA VAL A 459 -7.67 9.46 9.12
C VAL A 459 -8.96 8.70 8.84
N THR A 460 -9.64 8.17 9.86
CA THR A 460 -10.96 7.53 9.73
C THR A 460 -11.99 8.50 9.15
N LYS A 461 -12.06 9.72 9.67
CA LYS A 461 -12.96 10.79 9.16
C LYS A 461 -12.63 11.15 7.71
N ASN A 462 -11.34 11.25 7.37
CA ASN A 462 -10.88 11.52 6.02
C ASN A 462 -11.32 10.43 5.03
N LEU A 463 -11.08 9.16 5.36
CA LEU A 463 -11.43 8.03 4.49
C LEU A 463 -12.95 7.90 4.32
N ASN A 464 -13.73 8.13 5.38
CA ASN A 464 -15.18 8.20 5.25
C ASN A 464 -15.61 9.30 4.28
N ARG A 465 -14.96 10.47 4.31
CA ARG A 465 -15.26 11.58 3.40
C ARG A 465 -14.81 11.29 1.96
N VAL A 466 -13.71 10.54 1.78
CA VAL A 466 -13.26 10.09 0.46
C VAL A 466 -14.35 9.28 -0.24
N ILE A 467 -15.09 8.41 0.46
CA ILE A 467 -16.21 7.63 -0.11
C ILE A 467 -17.23 8.54 -0.80
N ASP A 468 -17.60 9.65 -0.16
CA ASP A 468 -18.60 10.59 -0.67
C ASP A 468 -18.10 11.44 -1.85
N ARG A 469 -16.80 11.70 -1.90
CA ARG A 469 -16.16 12.58 -2.91
C ARG A 469 -15.59 11.80 -4.10
N ASN A 470 -15.55 10.48 -4.02
CA ASN A 470 -14.90 9.63 -5.01
C ASN A 470 -15.69 9.56 -6.33
N PHE A 471 -14.95 9.57 -7.44
CA PHE A 471 -15.49 9.16 -8.74
C PHE A 471 -15.35 7.65 -8.89
N TYR A 472 -16.42 6.95 -9.21
CA TYR A 472 -16.44 5.51 -9.39
C TYR A 472 -16.41 5.14 -10.87
N PRO A 473 -15.44 4.30 -11.33
CA PRO A 473 -15.34 3.88 -12.72
C PRO A 473 -16.52 3.06 -13.24
N VAL A 474 -17.18 2.32 -12.34
CA VAL A 474 -18.34 1.45 -12.62
C VAL A 474 -19.39 1.62 -11.55
N GLU A 475 -20.68 1.50 -11.94
CA GLU A 475 -21.81 1.72 -11.02
C GLU A 475 -21.89 0.65 -9.92
N THR A 476 -21.48 -0.59 -10.22
CA THR A 476 -21.40 -1.66 -9.22
C THR A 476 -20.46 -1.31 -8.05
N ALA A 477 -19.35 -0.59 -8.34
CA ALA A 477 -18.42 -0.10 -7.33
C ALA A 477 -19.04 1.03 -6.49
N ARG A 478 -19.74 1.97 -7.13
CA ARG A 478 -20.44 3.04 -6.43
C ARG A 478 -21.51 2.47 -5.47
N LYS A 479 -22.31 1.54 -5.97
CA LYS A 479 -23.35 0.87 -5.19
C LYS A 479 -22.77 0.22 -3.93
N SER A 480 -21.76 -0.64 -4.06
CA SER A 480 -21.12 -1.32 -2.94
C SER A 480 -20.52 -0.35 -1.93
N ASN A 481 -19.72 0.60 -2.40
CA ASN A 481 -18.97 1.51 -1.51
C ASN A 481 -19.91 2.48 -0.75
N MET A 482 -20.97 2.96 -1.37
CA MET A 482 -21.97 3.81 -0.70
C MET A 482 -22.82 3.04 0.30
N ARG A 483 -23.12 1.76 0.00
CA ARG A 483 -23.94 0.89 0.84
C ARG A 483 -23.22 0.44 2.12
N HIS A 484 -21.98 -0.03 1.96
CA HIS A 484 -21.23 -0.67 3.04
C HIS A 484 -20.19 0.25 3.68
N ARG A 485 -19.78 1.30 2.99
CA ARG A 485 -18.84 2.34 3.42
C ARG A 485 -17.56 1.80 4.07
N PRO A 486 -16.85 0.79 3.47
CA PRO A 486 -15.61 0.27 4.00
C PRO A 486 -14.49 1.29 3.85
N ILE A 487 -13.57 1.30 4.81
CA ILE A 487 -12.30 2.04 4.76
C ILE A 487 -11.16 1.11 5.12
N GLY A 488 -9.93 1.48 4.78
CA GLY A 488 -8.75 0.69 5.08
C GLY A 488 -7.63 1.53 5.70
N LEU A 489 -7.49 1.41 7.00
CA LEU A 489 -6.39 1.98 7.77
C LEU A 489 -5.21 1.01 7.80
N GLY A 490 -4.03 1.48 7.43
CA GLY A 490 -2.79 0.74 7.53
C GLY A 490 -1.70 1.52 8.26
N VAL A 491 -0.52 0.94 8.28
CA VAL A 491 0.64 1.49 8.96
C VAL A 491 1.87 1.49 8.05
N GLN A 492 2.87 2.28 8.41
CA GLN A 492 4.21 2.19 7.87
C GLN A 492 5.23 2.43 8.98
N GLY A 493 6.40 1.82 8.89
CA GLY A 493 7.49 2.03 9.83
C GLY A 493 7.36 1.27 11.15
N LEU A 494 6.70 0.09 11.19
CA LEU A 494 6.65 -0.71 12.43
C LEU A 494 8.05 -1.16 12.86
N ALA A 495 8.89 -1.61 11.92
CA ALA A 495 10.28 -1.96 12.20
C ALA A 495 11.09 -0.76 12.72
N ASP A 496 10.84 0.44 12.18
CA ASP A 496 11.45 1.68 12.67
C ASP A 496 11.05 1.97 14.12
N VAL A 497 9.79 1.72 14.51
CA VAL A 497 9.32 1.89 15.89
C VAL A 497 10.14 1.01 16.83
N PHE A 498 10.30 -0.27 16.50
CA PHE A 498 11.07 -1.19 17.35
C PHE A 498 12.52 -0.73 17.52
N ILE A 499 13.16 -0.31 16.44
CA ILE A 499 14.52 0.24 16.49
C ILE A 499 14.57 1.49 17.39
N LEU A 500 13.65 2.42 17.23
CA LEU A 500 13.60 3.66 18.00
C LEU A 500 13.31 3.43 19.48
N CYS A 501 12.47 2.43 19.82
CA CYS A 501 12.19 1.98 21.16
C CYS A 501 13.27 1.05 21.73
N ARG A 502 14.27 0.66 20.93
CA ARG A 502 15.39 -0.22 21.31
C ARG A 502 14.98 -1.66 21.60
N HIS A 503 13.98 -2.16 20.90
CA HIS A 503 13.52 -3.55 20.98
C HIS A 503 13.86 -4.31 19.69
N ALA A 504 14.41 -5.52 19.81
CA ALA A 504 14.61 -6.38 18.65
C ALA A 504 13.25 -6.80 18.07
N PHE A 505 13.16 -6.98 16.76
CA PHE A 505 11.90 -7.28 16.07
C PHE A 505 11.20 -8.55 16.62
N ASP A 506 11.99 -9.54 17.05
CA ASP A 506 11.55 -10.83 17.59
C ASP A 506 11.46 -10.85 19.12
N SER A 507 11.55 -9.70 19.79
CA SER A 507 11.44 -9.61 21.25
C SER A 507 9.98 -9.61 21.74
N ASP A 508 9.77 -9.99 23.00
CA ASP A 508 8.43 -9.97 23.61
C ASP A 508 7.89 -8.55 23.76
N GLU A 509 8.75 -7.57 24.02
CA GLU A 509 8.39 -6.17 24.06
C GLU A 509 7.92 -5.66 22.69
N ALA A 510 8.57 -6.08 21.60
CA ALA A 510 8.14 -5.75 20.25
C ALA A 510 6.77 -6.37 19.94
N LYS A 511 6.50 -7.60 20.37
CA LYS A 511 5.19 -8.27 20.22
C LYS A 511 4.10 -7.51 20.96
N GLU A 512 4.36 -7.06 22.20
CA GLU A 512 3.40 -6.26 22.98
C GLU A 512 3.11 -4.91 22.31
N ILE A 513 4.14 -4.20 21.87
CA ILE A 513 3.98 -2.92 21.13
C ILE A 513 3.17 -3.15 19.86
N ASN A 514 3.47 -4.20 19.08
CA ASN A 514 2.74 -4.56 17.87
C ASN A 514 1.25 -4.76 18.16
N ALA A 515 0.89 -5.62 19.08
CA ALA A 515 -0.51 -5.90 19.41
C ALA A 515 -1.24 -4.63 19.89
N ARG A 516 -0.61 -3.85 20.78
CA ARG A 516 -1.21 -2.63 21.34
C ARG A 516 -1.37 -1.51 20.30
N ILE A 517 -0.48 -1.38 19.31
CA ILE A 517 -0.64 -0.44 18.20
C ILE A 517 -1.93 -0.74 17.43
N PHE A 518 -2.14 -1.99 17.04
CA PHE A 518 -3.32 -2.37 16.26
C PHE A 518 -4.61 -2.34 17.08
N GLU A 519 -4.55 -2.68 18.38
CA GLU A 519 -5.67 -2.46 19.30
C GLU A 519 -6.07 -0.99 19.36
N THR A 520 -5.07 -0.09 19.56
CA THR A 520 -5.29 1.36 19.65
C THR A 520 -5.93 1.90 18.36
N MET A 521 -5.43 1.48 17.21
CA MET A 521 -5.98 1.92 15.93
C MET A 521 -7.41 1.42 15.73
N TYR A 522 -7.68 0.16 16.05
CA TYR A 522 -9.02 -0.41 15.91
C TYR A 522 -10.02 0.27 16.84
N HIS A 523 -9.64 0.51 18.11
CA HIS A 523 -10.45 1.25 19.08
C HIS A 523 -10.76 2.67 18.59
N ALA A 524 -9.74 3.42 18.17
CA ALA A 524 -9.89 4.79 17.68
C ALA A 524 -10.74 4.89 16.41
N ALA A 525 -10.60 3.90 15.50
CA ALA A 525 -11.39 3.84 14.28
C ALA A 525 -12.87 3.54 14.56
N LEU A 526 -13.16 2.60 15.48
CA LEU A 526 -14.52 2.32 15.94
C LEU A 526 -15.16 3.56 16.58
N GLU A 527 -14.42 4.25 17.47
CA GLU A 527 -14.91 5.46 18.12
C GLU A 527 -15.25 6.55 17.09
N ALA A 528 -14.33 6.84 16.16
CA ALA A 528 -14.55 7.83 15.12
C ALA A 528 -15.71 7.45 14.17
N SER A 529 -15.80 6.17 13.80
CA SER A 529 -16.89 5.68 12.95
C SER A 529 -18.25 5.76 13.65
N SER A 530 -18.28 5.53 14.98
CA SER A 530 -19.48 5.69 15.79
C SER A 530 -19.87 7.17 15.96
N GLU A 531 -18.91 8.08 16.16
CA GLU A 531 -19.15 9.53 16.16
C GLU A 531 -19.75 9.99 14.83
N LEU A 532 -19.27 9.47 13.71
CA LEU A 532 -19.82 9.77 12.40
C LEU A 532 -21.24 9.22 12.24
N ALA A 533 -21.51 8.03 12.77
CA ALA A 533 -22.86 7.42 12.71
C ALA A 533 -23.90 8.21 13.53
N GLU A 534 -23.51 8.81 14.65
CA GLU A 534 -24.41 9.68 15.44
C GLU A 534 -24.92 10.88 14.62
N VAL A 535 -24.12 11.40 13.69
CA VAL A 535 -24.45 12.60 12.90
C VAL A 535 -25.04 12.23 11.54
N GLN A 536 -24.52 11.16 10.89
CA GLN A 536 -24.82 10.84 9.49
C GLN A 536 -25.61 9.54 9.33
N GLY A 537 -25.91 8.82 10.43
CA GLY A 537 -26.50 7.49 10.42
C GLY A 537 -25.49 6.39 10.15
N SER A 538 -25.83 5.16 10.51
CA SER A 538 -25.04 3.96 10.24
C SER A 538 -24.97 3.68 8.74
N TYR A 539 -23.99 2.86 8.32
CA TYR A 539 -23.99 2.33 6.97
C TYR A 539 -25.21 1.42 6.73
N GLU A 540 -25.69 1.33 5.49
CA GLU A 540 -26.99 0.71 5.15
C GLU A 540 -27.14 -0.72 5.65
N THR A 541 -26.06 -1.51 5.63
CA THR A 541 -26.06 -2.93 5.99
C THR A 541 -25.51 -3.21 7.39
N PHE A 542 -25.60 -2.24 8.28
CA PHE A 542 -25.13 -2.36 9.68
C PHE A 542 -25.90 -3.42 10.45
N GLU A 543 -27.24 -3.42 10.32
CA GLU A 543 -28.08 -4.37 11.02
C GLU A 543 -27.80 -5.81 10.58
N GLY A 544 -27.66 -6.70 11.55
CA GLY A 544 -27.29 -8.10 11.34
C GLY A 544 -25.78 -8.34 11.19
N SER A 545 -24.96 -7.30 11.12
CA SER A 545 -23.51 -7.45 11.16
C SER A 545 -23.02 -7.85 12.56
N PRO A 546 -21.84 -8.49 12.69
CA PRO A 546 -21.25 -8.80 14.00
C PRO A 546 -21.15 -7.58 14.93
N THR A 547 -20.71 -6.44 14.42
CA THR A 547 -20.56 -5.22 15.21
C THR A 547 -21.92 -4.67 15.69
N SER A 548 -23.01 -4.86 14.95
CA SER A 548 -24.35 -4.49 15.41
C SER A 548 -24.79 -5.29 16.65
N GLN A 549 -24.21 -6.47 16.83
CA GLN A 549 -24.43 -7.35 17.99
C GLN A 549 -23.37 -7.13 19.09
N GLY A 550 -22.43 -6.19 18.88
CA GLY A 550 -21.32 -5.93 19.81
C GLY A 550 -20.20 -6.96 19.73
N VAL A 551 -20.10 -7.68 18.62
CA VAL A 551 -19.01 -8.64 18.36
C VAL A 551 -17.95 -7.97 17.53
N PHE A 552 -16.74 -7.86 18.07
CA PHE A 552 -15.59 -7.20 17.44
C PHE A 552 -14.61 -8.21 16.83
N GLN A 553 -13.57 -7.74 16.14
CA GLN A 553 -12.63 -8.58 15.42
C GLN A 553 -11.92 -9.60 16.35
N PHE A 554 -11.48 -9.16 17.53
CA PHE A 554 -10.82 -10.02 18.50
C PHE A 554 -11.75 -11.04 19.16
N ASP A 555 -13.06 -10.83 19.18
CA ASP A 555 -14.05 -11.81 19.66
C ASP A 555 -14.22 -12.97 18.69
N MET A 556 -13.95 -12.73 17.40
CA MET A 556 -14.02 -13.73 16.34
C MET A 556 -12.68 -14.45 16.11
N TRP A 557 -11.67 -14.17 16.96
CA TRP A 557 -10.35 -14.78 16.94
C TRP A 557 -10.28 -15.88 17.99
N ASP A 558 -9.59 -16.98 17.70
CA ASP A 558 -9.39 -18.05 18.67
C ASP A 558 -8.28 -17.68 19.67
N GLY A 559 -8.56 -17.89 20.97
CA GLY A 559 -7.63 -17.64 22.08
C GLY A 559 -7.87 -16.31 22.81
N GLU A 560 -7.26 -16.20 23.99
CA GLU A 560 -7.34 -15.00 24.83
C GLU A 560 -6.58 -13.83 24.20
N THR A 561 -7.18 -12.64 24.26
CA THR A 561 -6.59 -11.38 23.82
C THR A 561 -6.43 -10.44 25.00
N LYS A 562 -5.20 -9.98 25.24
CA LYS A 562 -4.93 -8.92 26.22
C LYS A 562 -5.45 -7.59 25.66
N LEU A 563 -6.33 -6.94 26.39
CA LEU A 563 -6.99 -5.69 26.00
C LEU A 563 -6.61 -4.57 26.97
N HIS A 564 -6.48 -3.33 26.45
CA HIS A 564 -6.01 -2.17 27.22
C HIS A 564 -7.04 -1.05 27.31
N TYR A 565 -8.15 -1.14 26.54
CA TYR A 565 -9.23 -0.14 26.51
C TYR A 565 -10.50 -0.68 27.18
N ASP A 566 -11.45 0.20 27.48
CA ASP A 566 -12.78 -0.18 27.95
C ASP A 566 -13.66 -0.64 26.78
N TRP A 567 -13.53 -1.90 26.44
CA TRP A 567 -14.23 -2.51 25.33
C TRP A 567 -15.73 -2.74 25.62
N ASP A 568 -16.12 -2.84 26.89
CA ASP A 568 -17.55 -2.95 27.24
C ASP A 568 -18.29 -1.65 26.99
N ALA A 569 -17.68 -0.51 27.33
CA ALA A 569 -18.19 0.81 26.97
C ALA A 569 -18.28 1.00 25.45
N MET A 570 -17.27 0.51 24.70
CA MET A 570 -17.29 0.57 23.24
C MET A 570 -18.41 -0.31 22.63
N ARG A 571 -18.66 -1.50 23.18
CA ARG A 571 -19.75 -2.37 22.74
C ARG A 571 -21.11 -1.69 22.90
N GLU A 572 -21.37 -1.10 24.06
CA GLU A 572 -22.62 -0.38 24.32
C GLU A 572 -22.76 0.85 23.41
N ARG A 573 -21.68 1.56 23.17
CA ARG A 573 -21.68 2.67 22.23
C ARG A 573 -22.04 2.22 20.80
N VAL A 574 -21.39 1.19 20.28
CA VAL A 574 -21.62 0.71 18.91
C VAL A 574 -23.05 0.16 18.75
N LYS A 575 -23.56 -0.59 19.74
CA LYS A 575 -24.94 -1.07 19.72
C LYS A 575 -25.99 0.05 19.70
N THR A 576 -25.72 1.14 20.43
CA THR A 576 -26.68 2.23 20.60
C THR A 576 -26.60 3.30 19.54
N LYS A 577 -25.39 3.58 19.02
CA LYS A 577 -25.10 4.67 18.08
C LYS A 577 -24.79 4.19 16.65
N GLY A 578 -24.46 2.90 16.50
CA GLY A 578 -24.06 2.30 15.24
C GLY A 578 -22.65 2.66 14.81
N LEU A 579 -22.30 2.24 13.59
CA LEU A 579 -21.05 2.55 12.89
C LEU A 579 -21.36 3.14 11.51
N ARG A 580 -20.55 4.10 11.08
CA ARG A 580 -20.62 4.67 9.73
C ARG A 580 -19.93 3.82 8.68
N ASN A 581 -18.97 2.97 9.09
CA ASN A 581 -18.10 2.18 8.21
C ASN A 581 -18.19 0.70 8.59
N SER A 582 -18.32 -0.18 7.58
CA SER A 582 -18.43 -1.63 7.80
C SER A 582 -17.10 -2.30 8.10
N LEU A 583 -16.00 -1.81 7.51
CA LEU A 583 -14.63 -2.28 7.70
C LEU A 583 -13.73 -1.08 7.97
N LEU A 584 -12.69 -1.25 8.77
CA LEU A 584 -11.85 -0.17 9.27
C LEU A 584 -10.35 -0.38 9.01
N MET A 585 -9.85 -1.60 9.24
CA MET A 585 -8.42 -1.91 9.26
C MET A 585 -8.01 -2.76 8.05
N ALA A 586 -7.13 -2.22 7.23
CA ALA A 586 -6.58 -2.94 6.07
C ALA A 586 -5.12 -2.51 5.82
N PRO A 587 -4.15 -3.14 6.50
CA PRO A 587 -2.74 -2.78 6.37
C PRO A 587 -2.19 -3.11 4.97
N MET A 588 -2.15 -2.10 4.09
CA MET A 588 -1.63 -2.19 2.73
C MET A 588 -0.09 -2.21 2.68
N PRO A 589 0.53 -2.62 1.54
CA PRO A 589 2.00 -2.72 1.40
C PRO A 589 2.77 -1.41 1.51
N THR A 590 2.17 -0.24 1.32
CA THR A 590 2.78 1.11 1.40
C THR A 590 4.01 1.38 0.52
N ALA A 591 4.25 0.59 -0.52
CA ALA A 591 5.49 0.59 -1.31
C ALA A 591 6.02 1.98 -1.73
N SER A 592 5.14 2.87 -2.24
CA SER A 592 5.53 4.23 -2.64
C SER A 592 5.37 5.24 -1.50
N THR A 593 4.34 5.09 -0.68
CA THR A 593 3.99 6.05 0.38
C THR A 593 4.94 5.98 1.56
N ALA A 594 5.42 4.80 1.93
CA ALA A 594 6.49 4.64 2.93
C ALA A 594 7.79 5.30 2.46
N GLN A 595 8.13 5.14 1.18
CA GLN A 595 9.29 5.81 0.58
C GLN A 595 9.17 7.34 0.60
N ILE A 596 7.98 7.90 0.36
CA ILE A 596 7.76 9.35 0.42
C ILE A 596 8.07 9.88 1.82
N LEU A 597 7.62 9.18 2.87
CA LEU A 597 7.83 9.60 4.26
C LEU A 597 9.16 9.12 4.86
N GLY A 598 9.92 8.29 4.14
CA GLY A 598 11.24 7.79 4.59
C GLY A 598 11.16 6.71 5.67
N ASN A 599 10.08 5.93 5.71
CA ASN A 599 9.88 4.82 6.64
C ASN A 599 10.08 3.47 5.94
N ASN A 600 10.30 2.41 6.71
CA ASN A 600 10.19 1.05 6.21
C ASN A 600 8.75 0.73 5.81
N GLU A 601 8.57 -0.21 4.86
CA GLU A 601 7.23 -0.54 4.35
C GLU A 601 6.38 -1.21 5.42
N CYS A 602 5.14 -0.77 5.53
CA CYS A 602 4.05 -1.28 6.37
C CYS A 602 4.52 -1.81 7.74
N PHE A 603 4.32 -3.08 8.01
CA PHE A 603 4.69 -3.79 9.24
C PHE A 603 5.85 -4.78 9.04
N GLU A 604 6.50 -4.74 7.88
CA GLU A 604 7.57 -5.67 7.52
C GLU A 604 8.89 -5.38 8.27
N PRO A 605 9.69 -6.41 8.58
CA PRO A 605 11.08 -6.21 9.00
C PRO A 605 11.92 -5.69 7.83
N TYR A 606 13.08 -5.11 8.12
CA TYR A 606 14.02 -4.72 7.07
C TYR A 606 14.52 -5.94 6.30
N THR A 607 14.51 -5.86 4.97
CA THR A 607 15.07 -6.91 4.11
C THR A 607 16.60 -6.85 4.04
N THR A 608 17.17 -5.65 4.20
CA THR A 608 18.62 -5.42 4.22
C THR A 608 18.91 -4.06 4.86
N ASN A 609 20.07 -3.90 5.50
CA ASN A 609 20.49 -2.62 6.05
C ASN A 609 21.26 -1.75 5.04
N ILE A 610 21.62 -2.29 3.88
CA ILE A 610 22.25 -1.54 2.79
C ILE A 610 21.81 -2.11 1.44
N TYR A 611 21.40 -1.27 0.51
CA TYR A 611 21.00 -1.69 -0.82
C TYR A 611 21.37 -0.67 -1.88
N LEU A 612 21.47 -1.15 -3.13
CA LEU A 612 21.70 -0.32 -4.29
C LEU A 612 20.36 0.14 -4.85
N ARG A 613 20.19 1.44 -4.95
CA ARG A 613 19.02 2.04 -5.58
C ARG A 613 19.36 2.55 -6.96
N ARG A 614 18.69 2.00 -7.97
CA ARG A 614 18.81 2.45 -9.35
C ARG A 614 17.77 3.53 -9.64
N THR A 615 18.23 4.68 -10.11
CA THR A 615 17.39 5.79 -10.58
C THR A 615 17.82 6.19 -11.98
N LEU A 616 17.07 7.10 -12.61
CA LEU A 616 17.49 7.67 -13.91
C LEU A 616 18.81 8.47 -13.81
N ALA A 617 19.18 8.93 -12.63
CA ALA A 617 20.40 9.69 -12.36
C ALA A 617 21.61 8.81 -12.01
N GLY A 618 21.44 7.49 -11.86
CA GLY A 618 22.50 6.56 -11.51
C GLY A 618 22.12 5.56 -10.43
N GLU A 619 23.12 4.83 -9.95
CA GLU A 619 23.01 3.85 -8.87
C GLU A 619 23.53 4.47 -7.57
N PHE A 620 22.71 4.44 -6.52
CA PHE A 620 23.04 5.00 -5.22
C PHE A 620 22.96 3.94 -4.13
N VAL A 621 23.97 3.93 -3.26
CA VAL A 621 23.96 3.08 -2.07
C VAL A 621 23.13 3.76 -1.00
N VAL A 622 22.04 3.12 -0.56
CA VAL A 622 21.18 3.56 0.54
C VAL A 622 21.44 2.68 1.75
N VAL A 623 21.61 3.28 2.92
CA VAL A 623 21.87 2.58 4.17
C VAL A 623 20.73 2.87 5.15
N ASN A 624 20.40 1.89 6.00
CA ASN A 624 19.48 2.08 7.11
C ASN A 624 19.98 3.24 7.99
N ARG A 625 19.24 4.34 7.98
CA ARG A 625 19.64 5.59 8.65
C ARG A 625 19.82 5.41 10.16
N HIS A 626 18.94 4.63 10.80
CA HIS A 626 19.03 4.36 12.23
C HIS A 626 20.32 3.63 12.58
N LEU A 627 20.73 2.65 11.77
CA LEU A 627 21.99 1.94 11.95
C LEU A 627 23.19 2.87 11.81
N VAL A 628 23.18 3.75 10.80
CA VAL A 628 24.27 4.72 10.60
C VAL A 628 24.38 5.64 11.80
N ASP A 629 23.26 6.17 12.31
CA ASP A 629 23.23 7.04 13.47
C ASP A 629 23.78 6.33 14.72
N ASP A 630 23.44 5.06 14.94
CA ASP A 630 23.95 4.28 16.06
C ASP A 630 25.44 3.97 15.92
N LEU A 631 25.89 3.56 14.73
CA LEU A 631 27.32 3.33 14.47
C LEU A 631 28.16 4.61 14.59
N LYS A 632 27.61 5.77 14.22
CA LYS A 632 28.25 7.08 14.43
C LYS A 632 28.43 7.40 15.92
N LYS A 633 27.38 7.17 16.75
CA LYS A 633 27.43 7.44 18.20
C LYS A 633 28.54 6.64 18.89
N ILE A 634 28.82 5.44 18.43
CA ILE A 634 29.90 4.57 19.00
C ILE A 634 31.22 4.66 18.22
N GLY A 635 31.31 5.57 17.23
CA GLY A 635 32.55 5.82 16.48
C GLY A 635 32.94 4.76 15.45
N LEU A 636 32.04 3.84 15.10
CA LEU A 636 32.32 2.72 14.17
C LEU A 636 31.93 3.02 12.71
N TRP A 637 31.19 4.11 12.43
CA TRP A 637 30.82 4.43 11.06
C TRP A 637 32.02 4.91 10.24
N SER A 638 32.40 4.18 9.22
CA SER A 638 33.51 4.47 8.33
C SER A 638 33.24 3.91 6.93
N LYS A 639 34.10 4.25 5.98
CA LYS A 639 34.09 3.64 4.64
C LYS A 639 34.31 2.13 4.72
N ASP A 640 35.24 1.68 5.55
CA ASP A 640 35.53 0.27 5.73
C ASP A 640 34.37 -0.49 6.32
N MET A 641 33.65 0.09 7.31
CA MET A 641 32.44 -0.47 7.88
C MET A 641 31.35 -0.62 6.81
N LYS A 642 31.13 0.41 5.99
CA LYS A 642 30.20 0.33 4.86
C LYS A 642 30.57 -0.80 3.90
N ASP A 643 31.86 -0.91 3.52
CA ASP A 643 32.32 -1.91 2.57
C ASP A 643 32.19 -3.34 3.15
N LEU A 644 32.36 -3.52 4.47
CA LEU A 644 32.06 -4.76 5.18
C LEU A 644 30.56 -5.11 5.12
N MET A 645 29.68 -4.14 5.33
CA MET A 645 28.22 -4.34 5.24
C MET A 645 27.80 -4.72 3.80
N VAL A 646 28.34 -4.06 2.79
CA VAL A 646 28.08 -4.40 1.37
C VAL A 646 28.52 -5.84 1.08
N LYS A 647 29.73 -6.21 1.51
CA LYS A 647 30.26 -7.57 1.35
C LYS A 647 29.41 -8.64 2.05
N ALA A 648 28.80 -8.28 3.17
CA ALA A 648 27.90 -9.15 3.93
C ALA A 648 26.44 -9.12 3.42
N GLY A 649 26.15 -8.50 2.25
CA GLY A 649 24.80 -8.42 1.69
C GLY A 649 23.82 -7.60 2.53
N GLY A 650 24.32 -6.68 3.35
CA GLY A 650 23.51 -5.82 4.24
C GLY A 650 23.30 -6.38 5.63
N SER A 651 23.78 -7.57 5.93
CA SER A 651 23.84 -8.11 7.29
C SER A 651 24.99 -7.46 8.09
N ILE A 652 24.77 -7.31 9.40
CA ILE A 652 25.82 -6.89 10.34
C ILE A 652 26.16 -7.98 11.35
N GLN A 653 25.54 -9.16 11.26
CA GLN A 653 25.66 -10.21 12.27
C GLN A 653 27.08 -10.75 12.42
N ASN A 654 27.83 -10.85 11.31
CA ASN A 654 29.18 -11.40 11.27
C ASN A 654 30.30 -10.34 11.33
N ILE A 655 29.97 -9.06 11.60
CA ILE A 655 30.95 -8.00 11.76
C ILE A 655 31.37 -7.94 13.23
N ALA A 656 32.62 -8.34 13.51
CA ALA A 656 33.11 -8.55 14.88
C ALA A 656 33.06 -7.29 15.75
N ASP A 657 33.37 -6.12 15.18
CA ASP A 657 33.45 -4.85 15.90
C ASP A 657 32.12 -4.27 16.35
N ILE A 658 31.00 -4.75 15.81
CA ILE A 658 29.67 -4.27 16.17
C ILE A 658 29.16 -4.98 17.42
N PRO A 659 28.72 -4.24 18.46
CA PRO A 659 28.16 -4.83 19.70
C PRO A 659 26.92 -5.69 19.44
N ASP A 660 26.72 -6.71 20.28
CA ASP A 660 25.63 -7.69 20.13
C ASP A 660 24.22 -7.09 20.29
N ASP A 661 24.08 -6.07 21.12
CA ASP A 661 22.80 -5.35 21.29
C ASP A 661 22.40 -4.63 19.98
N ILE A 662 23.35 -4.01 19.27
CA ILE A 662 23.13 -3.42 17.94
C ILE A 662 22.85 -4.51 16.91
N LYS A 663 23.61 -5.63 16.92
CA LYS A 663 23.35 -6.74 16.01
C LYS A 663 21.93 -7.28 16.15
N LYS A 664 21.43 -7.48 17.37
CA LYS A 664 20.05 -7.94 17.62
C LYS A 664 19.00 -6.97 17.07
N LEU A 665 19.25 -5.68 17.24
CA LEU A 665 18.28 -4.63 16.84
C LEU A 665 18.14 -4.49 15.32
N TYR A 666 19.20 -4.74 14.56
CA TYR A 666 19.25 -4.56 13.11
C TYR A 666 19.28 -5.88 12.33
N ARG A 667 18.67 -6.93 12.87
CA ARG A 667 18.44 -8.16 12.11
C ARG A 667 17.57 -7.89 10.90
N THR A 668 17.97 -8.51 9.79
CA THR A 668 17.16 -8.51 8.56
C THR A 668 16.13 -9.64 8.59
N VAL A 669 15.15 -9.62 7.70
CA VAL A 669 14.14 -10.67 7.57
C VAL A 669 14.75 -12.08 7.42
N TRP A 670 15.93 -12.19 6.80
CA TRP A 670 16.65 -13.45 6.60
C TRP A 670 17.28 -14.02 7.88
N GLU A 671 17.39 -13.20 8.91
CA GLU A 671 18.01 -13.50 10.20
C GLU A 671 16.98 -13.68 11.33
N ILE A 672 15.73 -13.33 11.06
CA ILE A 672 14.59 -13.52 11.96
C ILE A 672 13.93 -14.88 11.62
N LYS A 673 13.53 -15.63 12.62
CA LYS A 673 12.80 -16.88 12.40
C LYS A 673 11.43 -16.59 11.80
N MET A 674 11.04 -17.33 10.76
CA MET A 674 9.72 -17.18 10.13
C MET A 674 8.57 -17.35 11.11
N LYS A 675 8.72 -18.21 12.14
CA LYS A 675 7.73 -18.36 13.20
C LYS A 675 7.46 -17.05 13.93
N ASP A 676 8.51 -16.26 14.26
CA ASP A 676 8.33 -14.99 14.97
C ASP A 676 7.58 -13.96 14.11
N ILE A 677 7.82 -13.96 12.80
CA ILE A 677 7.10 -13.10 11.84
C ILE A 677 5.61 -13.52 11.76
N ILE A 678 5.33 -14.82 11.73
CA ILE A 678 3.96 -15.37 11.71
C ILE A 678 3.24 -15.04 13.03
N ASP A 679 3.91 -15.23 14.17
CA ASP A 679 3.36 -14.89 15.49
C ASP A 679 3.02 -13.39 15.60
N MET A 680 3.92 -12.52 15.11
CA MET A 680 3.66 -11.07 15.04
C MET A 680 2.44 -10.74 14.15
N ALA A 681 2.27 -11.46 13.05
CA ALA A 681 1.10 -11.29 12.18
C ALA A 681 -0.20 -11.77 12.89
N ALA A 682 -0.15 -12.89 13.60
CA ALA A 682 -1.28 -13.39 14.38
C ALA A 682 -1.69 -12.44 15.51
N ASP A 683 -0.72 -11.87 16.22
CA ASP A 683 -0.98 -10.95 17.33
C ASP A 683 -1.72 -9.68 16.88
N ARG A 684 -1.30 -9.06 15.76
CA ARG A 684 -2.02 -7.92 15.21
C ARG A 684 -3.29 -8.29 14.47
N GLY A 685 -3.35 -9.49 13.89
CA GLY A 685 -4.50 -10.00 13.12
C GLY A 685 -5.81 -10.00 13.90
N ARG A 686 -5.74 -10.05 15.23
CA ARG A 686 -6.90 -9.97 16.14
C ARG A 686 -7.68 -8.67 16.00
N PHE A 687 -7.06 -7.59 15.53
CA PHE A 687 -7.64 -6.25 15.41
C PHE A 687 -7.78 -5.79 13.94
N ILE A 688 -7.56 -6.67 12.98
CA ILE A 688 -7.65 -6.36 11.53
C ILE A 688 -8.92 -6.99 10.95
N ASP A 689 -9.65 -6.23 10.12
CA ASP A 689 -10.87 -6.70 9.44
C ASP A 689 -10.62 -7.77 8.37
#